data_c46b3b9fa14664cbfd31489694302027
#
_entry.id   c46b3b9fa14664cbfd31489694302027
#
_cell.length_a   1.000
_cell.length_b   1.000
_cell.length_c   1.000
_cell.angle_alpha   90.00
_cell.angle_beta   90.00
_cell.angle_gamma   90.00
#
_symmetry.space_group_name_H-M   'P 1'
#
loop_
_entity.id
_entity.type
_entity.pdbx_description
1 polymer ?
#
loop_
_entity_poly.entity_id
_entity_poly.type
_entity_poly.pdbx_seq_one_letter_code
_entity_poly.pdbx_strand_id
1 'polypeptide(L)'
;MLMSKLSKRVLKAAILFVFGILLLFLIFRNPLLHYVIGKVGDKMKFEKGLTLKIGSSSFSGFSTVALGKVSLIPQSGDTLLIGDMLRIRPSIWTLFTGTLRIKQVEASGIQLRLVNKKNGSNYKFVSEEKKKEKAEKIMANGYSYFIARLLDRAFNFAPQKAEISNASLLFVNDTLKREVRLNKFHSDVNSVKGEFEDVVSNSLWECSGSFSQTAHKLDLYVFPTSAKKCDLPLVNELTGASISFDTVHVELDGYQYSNHELKVFGLASMSGFSFHHKRISEDSIKVKNASISYLISSDANSVMLDSSSVATLSGITFKPFVRFEMSGSRKYSLNLQTDTIPATDFFASLPQGMFDEVRTIEADGTLKFLMSFHLDAAQPDDVVFDCSMKKNKFRIRKFNSSELMKMTGEFSHSVYENDRYIRSFLVGPSNSYFTPYEGVSPYFRNSVLTSEDGSFFYHNGFNEDAFRKSIATNYKAKKFLRGGSTISMQLVKNVFLNRKKTVARKAEEALIVWLIESNRLYSKERMLEVYFNIIELGPNIYGIGEASEFYFKKTPAALTLSESIFLASLLPHPKWFKYSFDSTGNLKPYLANYYRIVSNFMLKKELITQQEHDILLPNVQVVGPAKELILPTDTVLVEEEEIF
;
A
#
# COMPACT_ATOMS: atom_id res chain seq x y z
N MET A 1 65.57 -6.68 -40.64
CA MET A 1 64.83 -5.80 -41.53
C MET A 1 64.92 -4.37 -41.02
N LEU A 2 65.73 -3.52 -41.66
CA LEU A 2 66.18 -2.23 -41.15
C LEU A 2 65.07 -1.15 -41.35
N MET A 3 64.47 -0.69 -40.27
CA MET A 3 63.66 0.54 -40.33
C MET A 3 64.52 1.69 -40.87
N SER A 4 64.00 2.43 -41.88
CA SER A 4 64.72 3.52 -42.52
C SER A 4 65.11 4.60 -41.48
N LYS A 5 66.24 5.30 -41.65
CA LYS A 5 66.68 6.40 -40.75
C LYS A 5 65.60 7.48 -40.62
N LEU A 6 64.73 7.64 -41.64
CA LEU A 6 63.62 8.57 -41.66
C LEU A 6 62.47 8.17 -40.72
N SER A 7 62.12 6.86 -40.70
CA SER A 7 61.04 6.34 -39.79
C SER A 7 61.44 6.43 -38.32
N LYS A 8 62.78 6.24 -38.00
CA LYS A 8 63.28 6.44 -36.64
C LYS A 8 63.25 7.92 -36.20
N ARG A 9 63.48 8.87 -37.08
CA ARG A 9 63.37 10.30 -36.78
C ARG A 9 61.90 10.71 -36.57
N VAL A 10 60.97 10.28 -37.41
CA VAL A 10 59.53 10.53 -37.26
C VAL A 10 59.01 9.90 -35.95
N LEU A 11 59.42 8.68 -35.62
CA LEU A 11 59.05 8.04 -34.36
C LEU A 11 59.58 8.80 -33.13
N LYS A 12 60.83 9.27 -33.16
CA LYS A 12 61.41 10.11 -32.09
C LYS A 12 60.69 11.43 -31.95
N ALA A 13 60.35 12.10 -33.06
CA ALA A 13 59.58 13.35 -33.03
C ALA A 13 58.18 13.14 -32.48
N ALA A 14 57.49 12.07 -32.87
CA ALA A 14 56.19 11.70 -32.33
C ALA A 14 56.25 11.40 -30.82
N ILE A 15 57.27 10.67 -30.37
CA ILE A 15 57.48 10.39 -28.93
C ILE A 15 57.72 11.69 -28.15
N LEU A 16 58.58 12.59 -28.66
CA LEU A 16 58.85 13.89 -28.05
C LEU A 16 57.61 14.79 -28.01
N PHE A 17 56.80 14.77 -29.05
CA PHE A 17 55.52 15.51 -29.12
C PHE A 17 54.51 14.97 -28.09
N VAL A 18 54.32 13.65 -28.00
CA VAL A 18 53.49 13.02 -26.98
C VAL A 18 53.99 13.31 -25.57
N PHE A 19 55.30 13.24 -25.36
CA PHE A 19 55.93 13.59 -24.08
C PHE A 19 55.73 15.08 -23.74
N GLY A 20 55.85 15.98 -24.69
CA GLY A 20 55.54 17.42 -24.53
C GLY A 20 54.09 17.67 -24.13
N ILE A 21 53.13 17.01 -24.79
CA ILE A 21 51.70 17.08 -24.42
C ILE A 21 51.49 16.54 -23.02
N LEU A 22 52.11 15.43 -22.67
CA LEU A 22 52.01 14.83 -21.33
C LEU A 22 52.59 15.77 -20.25
N LEU A 23 53.70 16.41 -20.52
CA LEU A 23 54.35 17.38 -19.62
C LEU A 23 53.46 18.61 -19.44
N LEU A 24 52.88 19.17 -20.51
CA LEU A 24 51.92 20.26 -20.46
C LEU A 24 50.68 19.88 -19.65
N PHE A 25 50.14 18.70 -19.86
CA PHE A 25 49.02 18.18 -19.07
C PHE A 25 49.41 18.13 -17.58
N LEU A 26 50.55 17.60 -17.21
CA LEU A 26 50.98 17.52 -15.80
C LEU A 26 51.14 18.90 -15.15
N ILE A 27 51.58 19.92 -15.90
CA ILE A 27 51.73 21.29 -15.41
C ILE A 27 50.36 21.96 -15.22
N PHE A 28 49.48 21.82 -16.20
CA PHE A 28 48.20 22.56 -16.22
C PHE A 28 47.00 21.80 -15.60
N ARG A 29 47.16 20.53 -15.20
CA ARG A 29 46.06 19.69 -14.71
C ARG A 29 45.36 20.25 -13.46
N ASN A 30 46.12 20.81 -12.48
CA ASN A 30 45.55 21.38 -11.27
C ASN A 30 44.77 22.70 -11.55
N PRO A 31 45.33 23.69 -12.28
CA PRO A 31 44.57 24.83 -12.76
C PRO A 31 43.28 24.45 -13.52
N LEU A 32 43.40 23.48 -14.43
CA LEU A 32 42.24 22.97 -15.17
C LEU A 32 41.18 22.34 -14.23
N LEU A 33 41.62 21.57 -13.24
CA LEU A 33 40.74 20.98 -12.24
C LEU A 33 39.96 22.06 -11.48
N HIS A 34 40.63 23.12 -11.00
CA HIS A 34 39.97 24.22 -10.30
C HIS A 34 38.95 24.93 -11.19
N TYR A 35 39.28 25.14 -12.47
CA TYR A 35 38.36 25.73 -13.43
C TYR A 35 37.11 24.86 -13.66
N VAL A 36 37.29 23.54 -13.83
CA VAL A 36 36.18 22.58 -14.00
C VAL A 36 35.32 22.55 -12.74
N ILE A 37 35.90 22.50 -11.56
CA ILE A 37 35.16 22.52 -10.28
C ILE A 37 34.35 23.81 -10.15
N GLY A 38 34.94 24.97 -10.51
CA GLY A 38 34.20 26.25 -10.53
C GLY A 38 32.96 26.17 -11.44
N LYS A 39 33.14 25.72 -12.69
CA LYS A 39 32.03 25.55 -13.64
C LYS A 39 30.96 24.60 -13.15
N VAL A 40 31.35 23.49 -12.52
CA VAL A 40 30.39 22.54 -11.92
C VAL A 40 29.65 23.20 -10.75
N GLY A 41 30.35 23.94 -9.90
CA GLY A 41 29.75 24.69 -8.80
C GLY A 41 28.73 25.73 -9.28
N ASP A 42 29.09 26.52 -10.30
CA ASP A 42 28.18 27.51 -10.91
C ASP A 42 26.94 26.83 -11.49
N LYS A 43 27.11 25.75 -12.23
CA LYS A 43 26.02 24.97 -12.80
C LYS A 43 25.10 24.39 -11.71
N MET A 44 25.66 23.82 -10.65
CA MET A 44 24.88 23.30 -9.51
C MET A 44 24.08 24.40 -8.80
N LYS A 45 24.72 25.58 -8.62
CA LYS A 45 24.05 26.74 -8.03
C LYS A 45 22.90 27.22 -8.89
N PHE A 46 23.11 27.36 -10.19
CA PHE A 46 22.12 27.86 -11.14
C PHE A 46 20.97 26.86 -11.38
N GLU A 47 21.31 25.59 -11.68
CA GLU A 47 20.30 24.58 -12.05
C GLU A 47 19.59 23.96 -10.87
N LYS A 48 20.30 23.80 -9.72
CA LYS A 48 19.80 23.04 -8.57
C LYS A 48 19.63 23.87 -7.30
N GLY A 49 20.10 25.12 -7.27
CA GLY A 49 20.10 25.90 -6.04
C GLY A 49 21.04 25.33 -4.95
N LEU A 50 22.09 24.59 -5.37
CA LEU A 50 23.06 23.95 -4.47
C LEU A 50 24.40 24.64 -4.57
N THR A 51 24.90 25.15 -3.46
CA THR A 51 26.27 25.71 -3.37
C THR A 51 27.24 24.61 -3.02
N LEU A 52 28.20 24.34 -3.93
CA LEU A 52 29.31 23.43 -3.71
C LEU A 52 30.49 24.20 -3.12
N LYS A 53 31.00 23.76 -1.95
CA LYS A 53 32.24 24.27 -1.36
C LYS A 53 33.24 23.13 -1.25
N ILE A 54 34.50 23.40 -1.65
CA ILE A 54 35.60 22.44 -1.58
C ILE A 54 36.79 23.14 -0.91
N GLY A 55 37.31 22.57 0.17
CA GLY A 55 38.44 23.15 0.89
C GLY A 55 39.79 22.97 0.17
N SER A 56 39.96 21.82 -0.47
CA SER A 56 41.15 21.53 -1.27
C SER A 56 40.82 20.61 -2.44
N SER A 57 41.50 20.83 -3.56
CA SER A 57 41.40 19.94 -4.73
C SER A 57 42.72 19.79 -5.42
N SER A 58 43.09 18.57 -5.76
CA SER A 58 44.36 18.25 -6.43
C SER A 58 44.27 16.92 -7.19
N PHE A 59 45.18 16.69 -8.10
CA PHE A 59 45.42 15.36 -8.65
C PHE A 59 46.36 14.56 -7.75
N SER A 60 45.93 13.36 -7.37
CA SER A 60 46.78 12.34 -6.73
C SER A 60 47.16 11.29 -7.77
N GLY A 61 48.46 11.18 -8.08
CA GLY A 61 48.90 10.37 -9.20
C GLY A 61 48.53 10.94 -10.56
N PHE A 62 48.31 10.08 -11.56
CA PHE A 62 48.07 10.53 -12.95
C PHE A 62 46.64 11.03 -13.20
N SER A 63 45.63 10.33 -12.70
CA SER A 63 44.23 10.58 -13.04
C SER A 63 43.23 10.65 -11.86
N THR A 64 43.69 10.42 -10.65
CA THR A 64 42.83 10.45 -9.45
C THR A 64 42.67 11.88 -8.98
N VAL A 65 41.41 12.33 -8.89
CA VAL A 65 41.05 13.63 -8.30
C VAL A 65 40.83 13.44 -6.82
N ALA A 66 41.56 14.19 -6.00
CA ALA A 66 41.38 14.23 -4.55
C ALA A 66 40.71 15.55 -4.13
N LEU A 67 39.64 15.46 -3.40
CA LEU A 67 38.88 16.58 -2.87
C LEU A 67 38.84 16.46 -1.34
N GLY A 68 39.15 17.56 -0.65
CA GLY A 68 39.07 17.63 0.81
C GLY A 68 38.07 18.64 1.27
N LYS A 69 37.39 18.35 2.38
CA LYS A 69 36.38 19.20 3.00
C LYS A 69 35.27 19.65 2.02
N VAL A 70 34.62 18.67 1.41
CA VAL A 70 33.54 18.90 0.45
C VAL A 70 32.25 19.19 1.21
N SER A 71 31.49 20.22 0.82
CA SER A 71 30.15 20.45 1.34
C SER A 71 29.18 20.91 0.27
N LEU A 72 27.94 20.43 0.38
CA LEU A 72 26.79 20.85 -0.46
C LEU A 72 25.78 21.55 0.43
N ILE A 73 25.48 22.80 0.10
CA ILE A 73 24.61 23.67 0.89
C ILE A 73 23.47 24.15 -0.01
N PRO A 74 22.22 23.72 0.23
CA PRO A 74 21.05 24.25 -0.49
C PRO A 74 20.71 25.67 -0.03
N GLN A 75 19.83 26.33 -0.77
CA GLN A 75 19.39 27.71 -0.45
C GLN A 75 18.67 27.80 0.91
N SER A 76 18.10 26.69 1.40
CA SER A 76 17.51 26.62 2.75
C SER A 76 18.51 26.83 3.91
N GLY A 77 19.81 26.82 3.62
CA GLY A 77 20.86 27.08 4.62
C GLY A 77 21.39 25.85 5.37
N ASP A 78 20.56 24.83 5.60
CA ASP A 78 20.99 23.60 6.28
C ASP A 78 21.85 22.75 5.31
N THR A 79 23.07 22.42 5.75
CA THR A 79 24.01 21.63 4.92
C THR A 79 23.45 20.25 4.61
N LEU A 80 23.41 19.89 3.33
CA LEU A 80 22.88 18.60 2.86
C LEU A 80 23.93 17.49 2.92
N LEU A 81 25.18 17.80 2.55
CA LEU A 81 26.28 16.83 2.52
C LEU A 81 27.58 17.47 3.03
N ILE A 82 28.30 16.72 3.84
CA ILE A 82 29.66 17.04 4.29
C ILE A 82 30.53 15.82 4.00
N GLY A 83 31.75 16.02 3.57
CA GLY A 83 32.73 14.96 3.36
C GLY A 83 34.12 15.45 3.68
N ASP A 84 34.89 14.66 4.44
CA ASP A 84 36.26 15.00 4.79
C ASP A 84 37.21 14.73 3.63
N MET A 85 37.09 13.57 3.02
CA MET A 85 37.92 13.14 1.90
C MET A 85 37.12 12.40 0.85
N LEU A 86 37.32 12.78 -0.41
CA LEU A 86 36.74 12.10 -1.56
C LEU A 86 37.82 11.99 -2.66
N ARG A 87 38.18 10.75 -3.04
CA ARG A 87 39.07 10.47 -4.15
C ARG A 87 38.30 9.77 -5.25
N ILE A 88 38.37 10.29 -6.45
CA ILE A 88 37.66 9.75 -7.61
C ILE A 88 38.67 9.47 -8.72
N ARG A 89 38.69 8.24 -9.22
CA ARG A 89 39.49 7.85 -10.39
C ARG A 89 38.53 7.58 -11.56
N PRO A 90 38.42 8.48 -12.55
CA PRO A 90 37.66 8.21 -13.76
C PRO A 90 38.41 7.20 -14.66
N SER A 91 37.66 6.55 -15.55
CA SER A 91 38.21 5.75 -16.63
C SER A 91 38.67 6.65 -17.77
N ILE A 92 39.98 6.78 -18.00
CA ILE A 92 40.53 7.65 -19.03
C ILE A 92 40.05 7.25 -20.43
N TRP A 93 39.96 5.96 -20.71
CA TRP A 93 39.56 5.45 -22.02
C TRP A 93 38.14 5.82 -22.39
N THR A 94 37.23 5.85 -21.43
CA THR A 94 35.81 6.21 -21.67
C THR A 94 35.61 7.70 -21.85
N LEU A 95 36.52 8.54 -21.39
CA LEU A 95 36.49 9.99 -21.68
C LEU A 95 36.66 10.29 -23.17
N PHE A 96 37.46 9.50 -23.89
CA PHE A 96 37.61 9.63 -25.34
C PHE A 96 36.34 9.25 -26.12
N THR A 97 35.45 8.45 -25.54
CA THR A 97 34.13 8.09 -26.13
C THR A 97 33.02 9.00 -25.69
N GLY A 98 33.33 10.08 -24.96
CA GLY A 98 32.35 11.03 -24.44
C GLY A 98 31.49 10.52 -23.26
N THR A 99 31.87 9.38 -22.67
CA THR A 99 31.18 8.81 -21.51
C THR A 99 32.05 8.92 -20.26
N LEU A 100 31.45 9.43 -19.14
CA LEU A 100 32.15 9.48 -17.86
C LEU A 100 31.83 8.19 -17.07
N ARG A 101 32.82 7.27 -16.96
CA ARG A 101 32.75 6.11 -16.07
C ARG A 101 33.69 6.28 -14.91
N ILE A 102 33.21 5.97 -13.70
CA ILE A 102 34.03 6.00 -12.50
C ILE A 102 34.66 4.61 -12.29
N LYS A 103 35.99 4.55 -12.23
CA LYS A 103 36.71 3.31 -12.01
C LYS A 103 36.89 3.00 -10.53
N GLN A 104 37.15 4.02 -9.72
CA GLN A 104 37.42 3.85 -8.28
C GLN A 104 36.92 5.09 -7.51
N VAL A 105 36.36 4.85 -6.35
CA VAL A 105 36.01 5.87 -5.35
C VAL A 105 36.54 5.45 -3.99
N GLU A 106 37.21 6.37 -3.33
CA GLU A 106 37.55 6.28 -1.90
C GLU A 106 36.95 7.48 -1.20
N ALA A 107 36.16 7.23 -0.14
CA ALA A 107 35.50 8.30 0.60
C ALA A 107 35.56 8.05 2.11
N SER A 108 35.77 9.10 2.88
CA SER A 108 35.82 9.02 4.34
C SER A 108 35.16 10.26 4.96
N GLY A 109 34.51 10.05 6.10
CA GLY A 109 33.85 11.12 6.83
C GLY A 109 32.66 11.75 6.07
N ILE A 110 31.93 10.95 5.29
CA ILE A 110 30.77 11.43 4.52
C ILE A 110 29.54 11.47 5.43
N GLN A 111 28.92 12.61 5.58
CA GLN A 111 27.64 12.74 6.25
C GLN A 111 26.58 13.34 5.32
N LEU A 112 25.53 12.57 5.02
CA LEU A 112 24.33 13.03 4.33
C LEU A 112 23.29 13.44 5.39
N ARG A 113 22.86 14.70 5.37
CA ARG A 113 21.93 15.26 6.35
C ARG A 113 20.61 15.60 5.68
N LEU A 114 19.57 14.87 5.99
CA LEU A 114 18.19 15.10 5.52
C LEU A 114 17.41 15.82 6.62
N VAL A 115 17.19 17.13 6.46
CA VAL A 115 16.49 17.98 7.41
C VAL A 115 15.12 18.37 6.85
N ASN A 116 14.06 18.09 7.60
CA ASN A 116 12.68 18.43 7.25
C ASN A 116 11.98 19.04 8.46
N LYS A 117 11.97 20.37 8.57
CA LYS A 117 11.35 21.13 9.67
C LYS A 117 10.14 21.92 9.16
N LYS A 118 9.33 22.43 10.07
CA LYS A 118 8.19 23.31 9.74
C LYS A 118 8.59 24.48 8.83
N ASN A 119 9.80 24.99 8.96
CA ASN A 119 10.32 26.13 8.20
C ASN A 119 10.93 25.72 6.83
N GLY A 120 10.91 24.46 6.46
CA GLY A 120 11.42 23.99 5.18
C GLY A 120 12.25 22.71 5.24
N SER A 121 12.72 22.29 4.09
CA SER A 121 13.51 21.06 3.93
C SER A 121 14.78 21.35 3.12
N ASN A 122 15.91 20.78 3.53
CA ASN A 122 17.18 20.94 2.83
C ASN A 122 17.34 20.01 1.61
N TYR A 123 16.41 19.07 1.38
CA TYR A 123 16.42 18.14 0.24
C TYR A 123 15.26 18.34 -0.74
N LYS A 124 14.26 19.16 -0.42
CA LYS A 124 13.15 19.52 -1.31
C LYS A 124 13.45 20.82 -2.08
N PHE A 125 14.63 20.90 -2.68
CA PHE A 125 15.12 22.11 -3.36
C PHE A 125 14.79 22.16 -4.88
N VAL A 126 14.12 21.15 -5.41
CA VAL A 126 13.66 21.15 -6.81
C VAL A 126 12.31 21.84 -6.88
N SER A 127 12.25 22.97 -7.62
CA SER A 127 11.03 23.74 -7.81
C SER A 127 9.92 22.95 -8.51
N GLU A 128 8.66 23.31 -8.27
CA GLU A 128 7.50 22.69 -8.92
C GLU A 128 7.54 22.85 -10.46
N GLU A 129 8.08 23.97 -10.97
CA GLU A 129 8.27 24.19 -12.41
C GLU A 129 9.23 23.16 -13.01
N LYS A 130 10.35 22.87 -12.33
CA LYS A 130 11.31 21.85 -12.79
C LYS A 130 10.76 20.43 -12.67
N LYS A 131 9.85 20.18 -11.74
CA LYS A 131 9.11 18.92 -11.69
C LYS A 131 8.18 18.77 -12.89
N LYS A 132 7.47 19.85 -13.28
CA LYS A 132 6.62 19.86 -14.47
C LYS A 132 7.43 19.65 -15.75
N GLU A 133 8.52 20.41 -15.93
CA GLU A 133 9.43 20.24 -17.08
C GLU A 133 10.00 18.82 -17.20
N LYS A 134 10.34 18.21 -16.05
CA LYS A 134 10.79 16.81 -16.02
C LYS A 134 9.67 15.85 -16.39
N ALA A 135 8.45 16.09 -15.93
CA ALA A 135 7.29 15.29 -16.29
C ALA A 135 6.96 15.41 -17.80
N GLU A 136 7.04 16.63 -18.36
CA GLU A 136 6.87 16.88 -19.80
C GLU A 136 7.94 16.16 -20.63
N LYS A 137 9.20 16.18 -20.21
CA LYS A 137 10.29 15.43 -20.86
C LYS A 137 10.09 13.90 -20.78
N ILE A 138 9.56 13.39 -19.69
CA ILE A 138 9.19 11.97 -19.56
C ILE A 138 8.07 11.65 -20.55
N MET A 139 7.04 12.49 -20.62
CA MET A 139 5.95 12.34 -21.58
C MET A 139 6.42 12.41 -23.03
N ALA A 140 7.35 13.31 -23.35
CA ALA A 140 7.87 13.48 -24.72
C ALA A 140 8.74 12.31 -25.19
N ASN A 141 9.52 11.69 -24.29
CA ASN A 141 10.48 10.62 -24.63
C ASN A 141 10.01 9.23 -24.24
N GLY A 142 8.94 9.12 -23.47
CA GLY A 142 8.39 7.87 -22.97
C GLY A 142 9.06 7.31 -21.70
N TYR A 143 8.34 6.45 -21.01
CA TYR A 143 8.79 5.81 -19.77
C TYR A 143 10.01 4.91 -20.00
N SER A 144 9.98 4.09 -21.04
CA SER A 144 11.07 3.15 -21.36
C SER A 144 12.41 3.85 -21.54
N TYR A 145 12.44 4.95 -22.29
CA TYR A 145 13.65 5.77 -22.47
C TYR A 145 14.15 6.35 -21.16
N PHE A 146 13.22 6.90 -20.36
CA PHE A 146 13.60 7.51 -19.09
C PHE A 146 14.19 6.49 -18.11
N ILE A 147 13.55 5.31 -17.97
CA ILE A 147 14.02 4.25 -17.07
C ILE A 147 15.34 3.67 -17.57
N ALA A 148 15.48 3.41 -18.88
CA ALA A 148 16.72 2.93 -19.47
C ALA A 148 17.89 3.89 -19.19
N ARG A 149 17.67 5.19 -19.40
CA ARG A 149 18.70 6.23 -19.10
C ARG A 149 19.02 6.32 -17.61
N LEU A 150 18.05 6.09 -16.74
CA LEU A 150 18.29 6.04 -15.29
C LEU A 150 19.17 4.84 -14.92
N LEU A 151 18.88 3.66 -15.46
CA LEU A 151 19.66 2.44 -15.27
C LEU A 151 21.08 2.61 -15.83
N ASP A 152 21.21 3.08 -17.07
CA ASP A 152 22.51 3.37 -17.69
C ASP A 152 23.36 4.30 -16.82
N ARG A 153 22.75 5.38 -16.31
CA ARG A 153 23.45 6.30 -15.42
C ARG A 153 23.84 5.63 -14.12
N ALA A 154 22.93 4.90 -13.49
CA ALA A 154 23.21 4.19 -12.24
C ALA A 154 24.41 3.25 -12.39
N PHE A 155 24.41 2.43 -13.44
CA PHE A 155 25.52 1.52 -13.72
C PHE A 155 26.81 2.24 -14.13
N ASN A 156 26.75 3.30 -14.94
CA ASN A 156 27.94 4.04 -15.36
C ASN A 156 28.59 4.83 -14.21
N PHE A 157 27.80 5.34 -13.26
CA PHE A 157 28.34 6.07 -12.10
C PHE A 157 28.70 5.17 -10.93
N ALA A 158 28.17 3.96 -10.85
CA ALA A 158 28.59 3.00 -9.83
C ALA A 158 30.07 2.61 -10.10
N PRO A 159 30.99 2.84 -9.14
CA PRO A 159 32.41 2.54 -9.36
C PRO A 159 32.66 1.04 -9.40
N GLN A 160 33.64 0.62 -10.20
CA GLN A 160 34.10 -0.78 -10.21
C GLN A 160 34.73 -1.16 -8.87
N LYS A 161 35.39 -0.19 -8.22
CA LYS A 161 35.97 -0.33 -6.90
C LYS A 161 35.53 0.83 -6.03
N ALA A 162 35.02 0.54 -4.84
CA ALA A 162 34.66 1.56 -3.86
C ALA A 162 35.17 1.16 -2.48
N GLU A 163 35.70 2.13 -1.77
CA GLU A 163 36.04 2.04 -0.36
C GLU A 163 35.44 3.24 0.34
N ILE A 164 34.44 3.00 1.19
CA ILE A 164 33.78 4.05 1.98
C ILE A 164 33.91 3.68 3.44
N SER A 165 34.39 4.62 4.25
CA SER A 165 34.53 4.46 5.68
C SER A 165 33.92 5.66 6.42
N ASN A 166 33.36 5.41 7.60
CA ASN A 166 32.81 6.47 8.46
C ASN A 166 31.82 7.37 7.72
N ALA A 167 30.88 6.77 6.98
CA ALA A 167 29.78 7.52 6.39
C ALA A 167 28.54 7.43 7.26
N SER A 168 27.68 8.46 7.26
CA SER A 168 26.43 8.44 7.98
C SER A 168 25.31 9.15 7.22
N LEU A 169 24.09 8.66 7.43
CA LEU A 169 22.86 9.30 7.03
C LEU A 169 22.14 9.81 8.29
N LEU A 170 22.04 11.12 8.40
CA LEU A 170 21.36 11.79 9.51
C LEU A 170 20.00 12.32 9.02
N PHE A 171 18.92 11.78 9.56
CA PHE A 171 17.55 12.29 9.35
C PHE A 171 17.11 13.12 10.56
N VAL A 172 16.63 14.35 10.30
CA VAL A 172 16.17 15.27 11.34
C VAL A 172 14.84 15.88 10.92
N ASN A 173 13.84 15.79 11.79
CA ASN A 173 12.62 16.59 11.70
C ASN A 173 12.40 17.36 13.01
N ASP A 174 11.24 18.02 13.18
CA ASP A 174 10.96 18.83 14.36
C ASP A 174 11.00 18.05 15.69
N THR A 175 10.72 16.74 15.65
CA THR A 175 10.57 15.90 16.86
C THR A 175 11.55 14.75 16.93
N LEU A 176 12.26 14.45 15.83
CA LEU A 176 13.02 13.22 15.68
C LEU A 176 14.41 13.49 15.07
N LYS A 177 15.41 12.83 15.64
CA LYS A 177 16.75 12.73 15.08
C LYS A 177 17.16 11.27 15.02
N ARG A 178 17.48 10.78 13.81
CA ARG A 178 17.92 9.41 13.54
C ARG A 178 19.22 9.41 12.74
N GLU A 179 20.11 8.53 13.10
CA GLU A 179 21.38 8.34 12.41
C GLU A 179 21.58 6.87 12.06
N VAL A 180 21.84 6.62 10.77
CA VAL A 180 22.32 5.33 10.27
C VAL A 180 23.76 5.51 9.86
N ARG A 181 24.66 4.75 10.45
CA ARG A 181 26.10 4.81 10.20
C ARG A 181 26.54 3.66 9.29
N LEU A 182 27.21 3.97 8.22
CA LEU A 182 27.93 3.03 7.37
C LEU A 182 29.36 2.90 7.90
N ASN A 183 29.63 1.82 8.60
CA ASN A 183 30.93 1.58 9.22
C ASN A 183 32.00 1.34 8.15
N LYS A 184 31.71 0.40 7.26
CA LYS A 184 32.59 0.06 6.11
C LYS A 184 31.71 -0.32 4.92
N PHE A 185 32.15 0.10 3.74
CA PHE A 185 31.65 -0.40 2.47
C PHE A 185 32.85 -0.65 1.55
N HIS A 186 32.89 -1.84 1.02
CA HIS A 186 33.89 -2.24 0.05
C HIS A 186 33.19 -2.86 -1.17
N SER A 187 33.57 -2.42 -2.34
CA SER A 187 33.18 -3.09 -3.57
C SER A 187 34.39 -3.26 -4.46
N ASP A 188 34.53 -4.42 -5.06
CA ASP A 188 35.48 -4.75 -6.10
C ASP A 188 34.75 -5.35 -7.29
N VAL A 189 35.45 -5.69 -8.37
CA VAL A 189 34.86 -6.12 -9.66
C VAL A 189 33.77 -7.20 -9.52
N ASN A 190 33.88 -8.09 -8.54
CA ASN A 190 32.97 -9.21 -8.35
C ASN A 190 32.38 -9.33 -6.92
N SER A 191 32.63 -8.37 -6.06
CA SER A 191 32.15 -8.44 -4.68
C SER A 191 31.71 -7.09 -4.15
N VAL A 192 30.63 -7.10 -3.38
CA VAL A 192 30.11 -5.96 -2.62
C VAL A 192 29.94 -6.42 -1.18
N LYS A 193 30.49 -5.65 -0.23
CA LYS A 193 30.24 -5.84 1.21
C LYS A 193 30.06 -4.50 1.88
N GLY A 194 29.07 -4.41 2.76
CA GLY A 194 28.80 -3.20 3.54
C GLY A 194 28.26 -3.56 4.91
N GLU A 195 28.69 -2.82 5.91
CA GLU A 195 28.23 -2.94 7.30
C GLU A 195 27.64 -1.60 7.72
N PHE A 196 26.41 -1.59 8.16
CA PHE A 196 25.74 -0.39 8.65
C PHE A 196 25.01 -0.64 9.98
N GLU A 197 24.87 0.42 10.74
CA GLU A 197 24.31 0.43 12.09
C GLU A 197 23.23 1.50 12.21
N ASP A 198 22.08 1.14 12.75
CA ASP A 198 21.14 2.14 13.29
C ASP A 198 21.63 2.50 14.70
N VAL A 199 22.11 3.71 14.86
CA VAL A 199 22.73 4.20 16.11
C VAL A 199 21.75 4.22 17.28
N VAL A 200 20.45 4.39 17.01
CA VAL A 200 19.42 4.50 18.09
C VAL A 200 18.96 3.14 18.56
N SER A 201 18.71 2.20 17.64
CA SER A 201 18.31 0.83 18.00
C SER A 201 19.49 -0.08 18.30
N ASN A 202 20.71 0.39 18.03
CA ASN A 202 21.96 -0.38 18.12
C ASN A 202 21.88 -1.69 17.31
N SER A 203 21.19 -1.63 16.15
CA SER A 203 21.02 -2.78 15.27
C SER A 203 22.07 -2.74 14.16
N LEU A 204 22.74 -3.88 13.98
CA LEU A 204 23.79 -4.07 12.96
C LEU A 204 23.21 -4.80 11.77
N TRP A 205 23.59 -4.35 10.59
CA TRP A 205 23.15 -4.86 9.31
C TRP A 205 24.34 -5.10 8.39
N GLU A 206 24.26 -6.13 7.59
CA GLU A 206 25.23 -6.42 6.54
C GLU A 206 24.54 -6.46 5.18
N CYS A 207 25.22 -5.92 4.17
CA CYS A 207 24.92 -6.20 2.79
C CYS A 207 26.12 -6.89 2.13
N SER A 208 25.84 -7.93 1.35
CA SER A 208 26.88 -8.69 0.64
C SER A 208 26.37 -9.16 -0.71
N GLY A 209 27.27 -9.28 -1.69
CA GLY A 209 26.87 -9.73 -3.02
C GLY A 209 27.89 -9.43 -4.10
N SER A 210 27.40 -9.24 -5.32
CA SER A 210 28.22 -8.90 -6.49
C SER A 210 27.57 -7.80 -7.34
N PHE A 211 28.42 -7.05 -8.02
CA PHE A 211 28.01 -5.98 -8.93
C PHE A 211 28.89 -6.01 -10.18
N SER A 212 28.26 -6.02 -11.35
CA SER A 212 28.97 -5.95 -12.63
C SER A 212 28.50 -4.74 -13.44
N GLN A 213 29.33 -3.70 -13.48
CA GLN A 213 29.08 -2.50 -14.26
C GLN A 213 28.93 -2.80 -15.77
N THR A 214 29.73 -3.71 -16.31
CA THR A 214 29.77 -4.02 -17.74
C THR A 214 28.67 -4.97 -18.19
N ALA A 215 28.29 -5.92 -17.33
CA ALA A 215 27.22 -6.86 -17.58
C ALA A 215 25.84 -6.33 -17.15
N HIS A 216 25.78 -5.17 -16.50
CA HIS A 216 24.57 -4.58 -15.93
C HIS A 216 23.84 -5.53 -14.97
N LYS A 217 24.61 -6.25 -14.13
CA LYS A 217 24.11 -7.22 -13.17
C LYS A 217 24.34 -6.76 -11.74
N LEU A 218 23.39 -7.06 -10.88
CA LEU A 218 23.44 -6.86 -9.44
C LEU A 218 22.91 -8.13 -8.76
N ASP A 219 23.62 -8.60 -7.75
CA ASP A 219 23.22 -9.67 -6.86
C ASP A 219 23.52 -9.21 -5.44
N LEU A 220 22.49 -8.95 -4.62
CA LEU A 220 22.66 -8.31 -3.33
C LEU A 220 21.80 -8.98 -2.26
N TYR A 221 22.43 -9.39 -1.18
CA TYR A 221 21.82 -9.86 0.05
C TYR A 221 21.90 -8.77 1.12
N VAL A 222 20.82 -8.57 1.86
CA VAL A 222 20.76 -7.67 3.02
C VAL A 222 20.17 -8.43 4.20
N PHE A 223 20.84 -8.40 5.34
CA PHE A 223 20.40 -9.12 6.53
C PHE A 223 20.90 -8.43 7.81
N PRO A 224 20.13 -8.51 8.93
CA PRO A 224 20.62 -8.10 10.24
C PRO A 224 21.62 -9.11 10.77
N THR A 225 22.68 -8.61 11.41
CA THR A 225 23.68 -9.46 12.10
C THR A 225 23.45 -9.51 13.61
N SER A 226 22.51 -8.69 14.11
CA SER A 226 22.11 -8.67 15.52
C SER A 226 21.35 -9.95 15.88
N ALA A 227 21.57 -10.46 17.10
CA ALA A 227 20.91 -11.68 17.59
C ALA A 227 19.37 -11.53 17.73
N LYS A 228 18.87 -10.33 17.83
CA LYS A 228 17.43 -10.01 17.87
C LYS A 228 16.96 -9.51 16.50
N LYS A 229 15.77 -9.91 16.11
CA LYS A 229 15.08 -9.38 14.95
C LYS A 229 14.89 -7.86 15.12
N CYS A 230 15.37 -7.08 14.19
CA CYS A 230 15.34 -5.62 14.24
C CYS A 230 14.62 -5.04 13.03
N ASP A 231 13.99 -3.90 13.23
CA ASP A 231 13.31 -3.19 12.16
C ASP A 231 14.31 -2.53 11.22
N LEU A 232 13.96 -2.47 9.95
CA LEU A 232 14.75 -1.76 8.94
C LEU A 232 14.84 -0.26 9.31
N PRO A 233 16.06 0.29 9.42
CA PRO A 233 16.26 1.68 9.85
C PRO A 233 15.49 2.70 9.02
N LEU A 234 15.00 3.76 9.64
CA LEU A 234 14.32 4.91 9.05
C LEU A 234 12.93 4.64 8.44
N VAL A 235 12.53 3.39 8.23
CA VAL A 235 11.24 3.09 7.58
C VAL A 235 10.08 3.56 8.44
N ASN A 236 10.11 3.27 9.74
CA ASN A 236 9.04 3.66 10.64
C ASN A 236 8.89 5.19 10.73
N GLU A 237 9.98 5.90 10.80
CA GLU A 237 10.01 7.36 10.89
C GLU A 237 9.50 8.06 9.62
N LEU A 238 9.72 7.45 8.46
CA LEU A 238 9.34 8.01 7.17
C LEU A 238 7.91 7.65 6.77
N THR A 239 7.42 6.46 7.16
CA THR A 239 6.18 5.89 6.64
C THR A 239 5.17 5.50 7.71
N GLY A 240 5.59 5.39 8.98
CA GLY A 240 4.79 4.82 10.07
C GLY A 240 4.70 3.28 10.02
N ALA A 241 5.47 2.62 9.14
CA ALA A 241 5.53 1.17 9.00
C ALA A 241 6.79 0.60 9.65
N SER A 242 6.66 -0.50 10.39
CA SER A 242 7.80 -1.31 10.83
C SER A 242 7.98 -2.48 9.89
N ILE A 243 9.22 -2.66 9.40
CA ILE A 243 9.61 -3.77 8.52
C ILE A 243 10.81 -4.46 9.12
N SER A 244 10.71 -5.77 9.30
CA SER A 244 11.84 -6.62 9.66
C SER A 244 11.85 -7.90 8.83
N PHE A 245 13.03 -8.47 8.64
CA PHE A 245 13.23 -9.71 7.87
C PHE A 245 14.50 -10.42 8.35
N ASP A 246 14.64 -11.69 7.99
CA ASP A 246 15.88 -12.42 8.24
C ASP A 246 16.87 -12.18 7.10
N THR A 247 16.41 -12.23 5.84
CA THR A 247 17.24 -11.93 4.66
C THR A 247 16.35 -11.39 3.54
N VAL A 248 16.83 -10.37 2.85
CA VAL A 248 16.31 -9.92 1.55
C VAL A 248 17.41 -10.14 0.51
N HIS A 249 17.06 -10.76 -0.59
CA HIS A 249 17.92 -10.98 -1.75
C HIS A 249 17.30 -10.31 -2.97
N VAL A 250 18.09 -9.54 -3.70
CA VAL A 250 17.68 -8.86 -4.93
C VAL A 250 18.72 -9.16 -6.01
N GLU A 251 18.28 -9.75 -7.09
CA GLU A 251 19.08 -10.03 -8.26
C GLU A 251 18.52 -9.29 -9.47
N LEU A 252 19.35 -8.53 -10.15
CA LEU A 252 19.10 -7.96 -11.47
C LEU A 252 20.00 -8.70 -12.47
N ASP A 253 19.41 -9.54 -13.28
CA ASP A 253 20.13 -10.30 -14.31
C ASP A 253 20.51 -9.44 -15.51
N GLY A 254 19.86 -8.29 -15.67
CA GLY A 254 20.15 -7.33 -16.70
C GLY A 254 18.91 -6.58 -17.18
N TYR A 255 19.13 -5.73 -18.16
CA TYR A 255 18.07 -5.03 -18.89
C TYR A 255 18.44 -4.90 -20.37
N GLN A 256 17.41 -4.81 -21.20
CA GLN A 256 17.51 -4.64 -22.63
C GLN A 256 16.63 -3.47 -23.07
N TYR A 257 17.20 -2.54 -23.83
CA TYR A 257 16.46 -1.43 -24.42
C TYR A 257 16.62 -1.46 -25.94
N SER A 258 15.54 -1.73 -26.65
CA SER A 258 15.51 -1.77 -28.11
C SER A 258 14.12 -1.39 -28.63
N ASN A 259 14.04 -0.76 -29.78
CA ASN A 259 12.78 -0.39 -30.43
C ASN A 259 11.80 0.35 -29.49
N HIS A 260 12.31 1.25 -28.65
CA HIS A 260 11.54 1.99 -27.64
C HIS A 260 10.90 1.12 -26.55
N GLU A 261 11.26 -0.13 -26.45
CA GLU A 261 10.84 -1.06 -25.39
C GLU A 261 12.02 -1.34 -24.45
N LEU A 262 11.78 -1.27 -23.14
CA LEU A 262 12.71 -1.67 -22.09
C LEU A 262 12.20 -2.94 -21.43
N LYS A 263 13.09 -3.93 -21.27
CA LYS A 263 12.86 -5.13 -20.46
C LYS A 263 13.89 -5.21 -19.35
N VAL A 264 13.45 -5.42 -18.12
CA VAL A 264 14.29 -5.59 -16.93
C VAL A 264 13.89 -6.90 -16.28
N PHE A 265 14.84 -7.78 -16.00
CA PHE A 265 14.57 -9.12 -15.47
C PHE A 265 15.53 -9.51 -14.36
N GLY A 266 15.04 -10.32 -13.45
CA GLY A 266 15.79 -10.77 -12.30
C GLY A 266 14.93 -11.52 -11.30
N LEU A 267 15.45 -11.64 -10.08
CA LEU A 267 14.81 -12.32 -8.97
C LEU A 267 14.84 -11.42 -7.72
N ALA A 268 13.76 -11.44 -6.96
CA ALA A 268 13.77 -10.90 -5.60
C ALA A 268 13.20 -11.94 -4.65
N SER A 269 13.80 -12.09 -3.47
CA SER A 269 13.29 -12.99 -2.45
C SER A 269 13.51 -12.44 -1.05
N MET A 270 12.68 -12.91 -0.10
CA MET A 270 12.81 -12.56 1.31
C MET A 270 12.44 -13.75 2.19
N SER A 271 13.05 -13.82 3.36
CA SER A 271 12.73 -14.77 4.42
C SER A 271 12.44 -14.07 5.74
N GLY A 272 11.59 -14.67 6.56
CA GLY A 272 11.26 -14.16 7.89
C GLY A 272 10.66 -12.75 7.89
N PHE A 273 9.96 -12.35 6.84
CA PHE A 273 9.40 -11.02 6.70
C PHE A 273 8.31 -10.75 7.73
N SER A 274 8.39 -9.57 8.36
CA SER A 274 7.36 -9.07 9.27
C SER A 274 7.10 -7.61 8.95
N PHE A 275 5.84 -7.27 8.79
CA PHE A 275 5.37 -5.93 8.44
C PHE A 275 4.26 -5.48 9.39
N HIS A 276 4.38 -4.28 9.92
CA HIS A 276 3.33 -3.65 10.73
C HIS A 276 3.09 -2.23 10.26
N HIS A 277 1.83 -1.88 10.05
CA HIS A 277 1.37 -0.52 9.83
C HIS A 277 -0.10 -0.41 10.24
N LYS A 278 -0.45 0.54 11.10
CA LYS A 278 -1.78 0.69 11.74
C LYS A 278 -2.98 0.68 10.76
N ARG A 279 -2.80 1.19 9.53
CA ARG A 279 -3.86 1.17 8.50
C ARG A 279 -3.98 -0.16 7.77
N ILE A 280 -2.94 -0.98 7.80
CA ILE A 280 -2.89 -2.26 7.07
C ILE A 280 -3.33 -3.39 7.98
N SER A 281 -2.70 -3.52 9.15
CA SER A 281 -3.05 -4.49 10.18
C SER A 281 -2.67 -3.97 11.55
N GLU A 282 -3.37 -4.43 12.59
CA GLU A 282 -3.03 -4.17 13.98
C GLU A 282 -1.89 -5.03 14.46
N ASP A 283 -1.93 -6.30 14.06
CA ASP A 283 -0.88 -7.25 14.31
C ASP A 283 0.17 -7.22 13.21
N SER A 284 1.39 -7.62 13.56
CA SER A 284 2.45 -7.75 12.56
C SER A 284 2.11 -8.87 11.59
N ILE A 285 2.00 -8.54 10.31
CA ILE A 285 1.82 -9.52 9.23
C ILE A 285 3.13 -10.25 9.04
N LYS A 286 3.12 -11.57 9.22
CA LYS A 286 4.32 -12.41 9.10
C LYS A 286 4.22 -13.32 7.90
N VAL A 287 5.26 -13.24 7.05
CA VAL A 287 5.43 -14.09 5.86
C VAL A 287 6.72 -14.88 6.02
N LYS A 288 6.61 -16.20 5.95
CA LYS A 288 7.76 -17.08 6.15
C LYS A 288 8.79 -16.91 5.03
N ASN A 289 8.34 -17.05 3.79
CA ASN A 289 9.19 -16.87 2.59
C ASN A 289 8.35 -16.25 1.47
N ALA A 290 8.96 -15.36 0.72
CA ALA A 290 8.40 -14.84 -0.52
C ALA A 290 9.49 -14.71 -1.58
N SER A 291 9.15 -14.91 -2.84
CA SER A 291 10.06 -14.69 -3.97
C SER A 291 9.28 -14.30 -5.22
N ILE A 292 9.94 -13.62 -6.12
CA ILE A 292 9.43 -13.29 -7.43
C ILE A 292 10.55 -13.33 -8.48
N SER A 293 10.38 -14.16 -9.50
CA SER A 293 11.12 -14.01 -10.75
C SER A 293 10.35 -13.03 -11.61
N TYR A 294 10.93 -11.88 -11.87
CA TYR A 294 10.21 -10.76 -12.48
C TYR A 294 10.72 -10.44 -13.88
N LEU A 295 9.77 -10.10 -14.75
CA LEU A 295 10.00 -9.39 -16.02
C LEU A 295 9.21 -8.09 -15.96
N ILE A 296 9.92 -6.97 -15.86
CA ILE A 296 9.33 -5.63 -15.97
C ILE A 296 9.54 -5.15 -17.39
N SER A 297 8.45 -4.85 -18.10
CA SER A 297 8.48 -4.27 -19.43
C SER A 297 7.96 -2.85 -19.40
N SER A 298 8.53 -1.98 -20.22
CA SER A 298 8.08 -0.59 -20.36
C SER A 298 8.18 -0.16 -21.82
N ASP A 299 7.15 0.47 -22.30
CA ASP A 299 7.11 1.19 -23.58
C ASP A 299 7.05 2.71 -23.36
N ALA A 300 6.72 3.48 -24.41
CA ALA A 300 6.65 4.93 -24.29
C ALA A 300 5.59 5.38 -23.27
N ASN A 301 4.46 4.68 -23.16
CA ASN A 301 3.29 5.11 -22.42
C ASN A 301 2.97 4.22 -21.22
N SER A 302 3.63 3.09 -21.06
CA SER A 302 3.31 2.14 -20.01
C SER A 302 4.53 1.54 -19.32
N VAL A 303 4.30 1.11 -18.07
CA VAL A 303 5.20 0.24 -17.30
C VAL A 303 4.37 -0.92 -16.79
N MET A 304 4.88 -2.15 -16.94
CA MET A 304 4.17 -3.34 -16.50
C MET A 304 5.11 -4.39 -15.89
N LEU A 305 4.59 -5.07 -14.89
CA LEU A 305 5.08 -6.39 -14.46
C LEU A 305 4.41 -7.41 -15.37
N ASP A 306 5.20 -8.09 -16.19
CA ASP A 306 4.70 -9.00 -17.21
C ASP A 306 4.06 -10.25 -16.60
N SER A 307 3.07 -10.81 -17.26
CA SER A 307 2.35 -12.02 -16.85
C SER A 307 3.21 -13.29 -16.84
N SER A 308 4.39 -13.24 -17.44
CA SER A 308 5.40 -14.31 -17.35
C SER A 308 6.12 -14.31 -15.98
N SER A 309 6.00 -13.22 -15.20
CA SER A 309 6.54 -13.16 -13.85
C SER A 309 5.86 -14.19 -12.95
N VAL A 310 6.66 -14.85 -12.12
CA VAL A 310 6.18 -15.89 -11.21
C VAL A 310 6.57 -15.52 -9.80
N ALA A 311 5.56 -15.41 -8.92
CA ALA A 311 5.77 -15.14 -7.52
C ALA A 311 5.36 -16.34 -6.66
N THR A 312 6.07 -16.49 -5.53
CA THR A 312 5.75 -17.52 -4.52
C THR A 312 5.60 -16.84 -3.17
N LEU A 313 4.54 -17.16 -2.44
CA LEU A 313 4.28 -16.69 -1.09
C LEU A 313 4.01 -17.88 -0.17
N SER A 314 4.87 -18.12 0.81
CA SER A 314 4.74 -19.22 1.76
C SER A 314 4.46 -20.58 1.11
N GLY A 315 5.05 -20.84 -0.08
CA GLY A 315 4.89 -22.09 -0.83
C GLY A 315 3.81 -22.06 -1.93
N ILE A 316 2.97 -21.02 -1.99
CA ILE A 316 1.98 -20.87 -3.06
C ILE A 316 2.55 -20.04 -4.21
N THR A 317 2.45 -20.60 -5.40
CA THR A 317 2.86 -19.94 -6.64
C THR A 317 1.69 -19.25 -7.32
N PHE A 318 1.93 -18.02 -7.80
CA PHE A 318 0.96 -17.24 -8.57
C PHE A 318 1.64 -16.38 -9.62
N LYS A 319 0.86 -15.96 -10.61
CA LYS A 319 1.31 -15.11 -11.71
C LYS A 319 0.69 -13.72 -11.54
N PRO A 320 1.46 -12.73 -11.07
CA PRO A 320 1.01 -11.35 -10.99
C PRO A 320 1.19 -10.66 -12.35
N PHE A 321 0.21 -9.84 -12.72
CA PHE A 321 0.33 -8.87 -13.81
C PHE A 321 -0.12 -7.52 -13.31
N VAL A 322 0.72 -6.50 -13.49
CA VAL A 322 0.39 -5.11 -13.12
C VAL A 322 0.77 -4.21 -14.28
N ARG A 323 -0.13 -3.36 -14.73
CA ARG A 323 0.15 -2.37 -15.77
C ARG A 323 -0.34 -1.00 -15.36
N PHE A 324 0.53 -0.04 -15.46
CA PHE A 324 0.20 1.38 -15.44
C PHE A 324 0.43 1.95 -16.83
N GLU A 325 -0.58 2.63 -17.38
CA GLU A 325 -0.53 3.24 -18.71
C GLU A 325 -0.99 4.69 -18.63
N MET A 326 -0.33 5.55 -19.40
CA MET A 326 -0.69 6.97 -19.57
C MET A 326 -0.70 7.31 -21.06
N SER A 327 -1.77 6.90 -21.73
CA SER A 327 -2.04 7.19 -23.15
C SER A 327 -3.35 7.95 -23.25
N GLY A 328 -3.27 9.29 -23.18
CA GLY A 328 -4.45 10.17 -23.11
C GLY A 328 -5.11 10.21 -21.74
N SER A 329 -5.26 9.05 -21.06
CA SER A 329 -5.74 8.93 -19.68
C SER A 329 -4.83 8.02 -18.86
N ARG A 330 -5.02 8.00 -17.53
CA ARG A 330 -4.36 7.05 -16.63
C ARG A 330 -5.17 5.77 -16.60
N LYS A 331 -4.53 4.64 -16.95
CA LYS A 331 -5.15 3.31 -16.86
C LYS A 331 -4.37 2.43 -15.90
N TYR A 332 -5.09 1.67 -15.12
CA TYR A 332 -4.54 0.76 -14.12
C TYR A 332 -5.09 -0.63 -14.40
N SER A 333 -4.21 -1.63 -14.52
CA SER A 333 -4.61 -3.03 -14.65
C SER A 333 -3.85 -3.87 -13.64
N LEU A 334 -4.57 -4.79 -13.01
CA LEU A 334 -4.02 -5.75 -12.05
C LEU A 334 -4.69 -7.09 -12.29
N ASN A 335 -3.92 -8.12 -12.62
CA ASN A 335 -4.41 -9.49 -12.67
C ASN A 335 -3.57 -10.37 -11.75
N LEU A 336 -4.22 -11.29 -11.08
CA LEU A 336 -3.56 -12.28 -10.24
C LEU A 336 -4.22 -13.63 -10.47
N GLN A 337 -3.41 -14.62 -10.77
CA GLN A 337 -3.85 -15.98 -10.98
C GLN A 337 -2.93 -16.94 -10.25
N THR A 338 -3.52 -17.83 -9.44
CA THR A 338 -2.79 -18.97 -8.88
C THR A 338 -2.93 -20.19 -9.80
N ASP A 339 -1.99 -21.10 -9.70
CA ASP A 339 -2.22 -22.47 -10.15
C ASP A 339 -3.27 -23.16 -9.26
N THR A 340 -3.59 -24.42 -9.54
CA THR A 340 -4.46 -25.21 -8.66
C THR A 340 -3.69 -25.60 -7.41
N ILE A 341 -4.19 -25.19 -6.24
CA ILE A 341 -3.54 -25.32 -4.93
C ILE A 341 -4.31 -26.35 -4.10
N PRO A 342 -3.67 -27.31 -3.42
CA PRO A 342 -4.32 -28.08 -2.36
C PRO A 342 -4.92 -27.15 -1.30
N ALA A 343 -6.16 -27.42 -0.88
CA ALA A 343 -6.85 -26.52 0.05
C ALA A 343 -6.13 -26.38 1.40
N THR A 344 -5.55 -27.47 1.91
CA THR A 344 -4.76 -27.45 3.14
C THR A 344 -3.55 -26.52 3.02
N ASP A 345 -2.83 -26.57 1.88
CA ASP A 345 -1.65 -25.74 1.65
C ASP A 345 -2.04 -24.26 1.52
N PHE A 346 -3.21 -23.98 0.89
CA PHE A 346 -3.74 -22.62 0.81
C PHE A 346 -3.93 -22.00 2.20
N PHE A 347 -4.64 -22.67 3.12
CA PHE A 347 -4.86 -22.13 4.47
C PHE A 347 -3.55 -22.02 5.26
N ALA A 348 -2.67 -23.01 5.18
CA ALA A 348 -1.38 -23.02 5.87
C ALA A 348 -0.42 -21.90 5.40
N SER A 349 -0.58 -21.45 4.15
CA SER A 349 0.24 -20.39 3.55
C SER A 349 -0.21 -18.97 3.93
N LEU A 350 -1.43 -18.83 4.45
CA LEU A 350 -1.99 -17.51 4.77
C LEU A 350 -1.14 -16.80 5.83
N PRO A 351 -0.79 -15.52 5.62
CA PRO A 351 0.04 -14.77 6.55
C PRO A 351 -0.59 -14.65 7.95
N GLN A 352 0.19 -14.93 8.97
CA GLN A 352 -0.19 -14.67 10.36
C GLN A 352 -0.33 -13.15 10.57
N GLY A 353 -1.26 -12.74 11.43
CA GLY A 353 -1.58 -11.32 11.66
C GLY A 353 -2.47 -10.70 10.58
N MET A 354 -2.89 -11.53 9.59
CA MET A 354 -3.81 -11.09 8.54
C MET A 354 -5.02 -12.03 8.38
N PHE A 355 -4.85 -13.34 8.67
CA PHE A 355 -5.86 -14.38 8.46
C PHE A 355 -5.94 -15.34 9.66
N ASP A 356 -5.87 -14.81 10.87
CA ASP A 356 -5.70 -15.64 12.08
C ASP A 356 -6.91 -16.52 12.38
N GLU A 357 -8.13 -16.09 12.01
CA GLU A 357 -9.35 -16.88 12.20
C GLU A 357 -9.46 -18.10 11.28
N VAL A 358 -8.79 -18.07 10.13
CA VAL A 358 -9.00 -19.10 9.09
C VAL A 358 -7.76 -19.93 8.75
N ARG A 359 -6.55 -19.45 9.08
CA ARG A 359 -5.29 -20.11 8.70
C ARG A 359 -5.10 -21.52 9.26
N THR A 360 -5.83 -21.89 10.29
CA THR A 360 -5.76 -23.21 10.93
C THR A 360 -6.76 -24.22 10.37
N ILE A 361 -7.60 -23.82 9.42
CA ILE A 361 -8.60 -24.70 8.81
C ILE A 361 -7.90 -25.82 8.03
N GLU A 362 -8.33 -27.06 8.26
CA GLU A 362 -7.95 -28.22 7.45
C GLU A 362 -9.04 -28.55 6.44
N ALA A 363 -8.68 -28.64 5.18
CA ALA A 363 -9.64 -28.91 4.11
C ALA A 363 -9.07 -29.81 3.03
N ASP A 364 -9.95 -30.61 2.43
CA ASP A 364 -9.66 -31.44 1.24
C ASP A 364 -9.98 -30.68 -0.04
N GLY A 365 -9.50 -31.25 -1.15
CA GLY A 365 -9.74 -30.71 -2.50
C GLY A 365 -8.74 -29.64 -2.87
N THR A 366 -9.11 -28.86 -3.89
CA THR A 366 -8.22 -27.85 -4.46
C THR A 366 -8.94 -26.52 -4.70
N LEU A 367 -8.16 -25.46 -4.65
CA LEU A 367 -8.58 -24.08 -4.86
C LEU A 367 -7.78 -23.45 -6.01
N LYS A 368 -8.40 -22.52 -6.72
CA LYS A 368 -7.74 -21.66 -7.70
C LYS A 368 -8.28 -20.26 -7.57
N PHE A 369 -7.41 -19.29 -7.27
CA PHE A 369 -7.76 -17.88 -7.15
C PHE A 369 -7.53 -17.15 -8.46
N LEU A 370 -8.47 -16.29 -8.83
CA LEU A 370 -8.39 -15.41 -10.01
C LEU A 370 -8.90 -14.03 -9.59
N MET A 371 -8.15 -13.01 -9.96
CA MET A 371 -8.54 -11.62 -9.79
C MET A 371 -8.18 -10.81 -11.03
N SER A 372 -9.10 -9.99 -11.50
CA SER A 372 -8.89 -9.03 -12.59
C SER A 372 -9.44 -7.68 -12.18
N PHE A 373 -8.63 -6.66 -12.36
CA PHE A 373 -9.00 -5.27 -12.13
C PHE A 373 -8.51 -4.41 -13.29
N HIS A 374 -9.40 -3.58 -13.83
CA HIS A 374 -9.04 -2.58 -14.82
C HIS A 374 -9.82 -1.29 -14.56
N LEU A 375 -9.11 -0.16 -14.50
CA LEU A 375 -9.70 1.17 -14.30
C LEU A 375 -9.09 2.16 -15.29
N ASP A 376 -9.93 2.78 -16.12
CA ASP A 376 -9.57 3.98 -16.88
C ASP A 376 -10.04 5.22 -16.12
N ALA A 377 -9.11 6.12 -15.83
CA ALA A 377 -9.38 7.37 -15.13
C ALA A 377 -10.34 8.33 -15.89
N ALA A 378 -10.42 8.20 -17.21
CA ALA A 378 -11.36 8.96 -18.03
C ALA A 378 -12.77 8.37 -18.03
N GLN A 379 -12.89 7.05 -17.80
CA GLN A 379 -14.16 6.31 -17.82
C GLN A 379 -14.28 5.43 -16.56
N PRO A 380 -14.36 6.01 -15.35
CA PRO A 380 -14.39 5.22 -14.12
C PRO A 380 -15.61 4.32 -13.96
N ASP A 381 -16.72 4.61 -14.66
CA ASP A 381 -17.93 3.78 -14.62
C ASP A 381 -17.74 2.44 -15.32
N ASP A 382 -16.78 2.33 -16.24
CA ASP A 382 -16.45 1.10 -16.97
C ASP A 382 -15.41 0.24 -16.22
N VAL A 383 -15.24 0.50 -14.92
CA VAL A 383 -14.32 -0.29 -14.09
C VAL A 383 -14.66 -1.77 -14.14
N VAL A 384 -13.66 -2.59 -14.44
CA VAL A 384 -13.74 -4.04 -14.33
C VAL A 384 -13.15 -4.45 -12.99
N PHE A 385 -13.90 -5.21 -12.23
CA PHE A 385 -13.44 -5.87 -11.01
C PHE A 385 -14.11 -7.22 -10.92
N ASP A 386 -13.33 -8.27 -11.12
CA ASP A 386 -13.75 -9.66 -11.00
C ASP A 386 -12.80 -10.37 -10.04
N CYS A 387 -13.36 -11.05 -9.05
CA CYS A 387 -12.58 -11.79 -8.07
C CYS A 387 -13.29 -13.11 -7.76
N SER A 388 -12.61 -14.21 -8.01
CA SER A 388 -13.21 -15.53 -7.82
C SER A 388 -12.24 -16.54 -7.24
N MET A 389 -12.76 -17.41 -6.38
CA MET A 389 -12.06 -18.60 -5.91
C MET A 389 -12.81 -19.83 -6.37
N LYS A 390 -12.25 -20.51 -7.38
CA LYS A 390 -12.79 -21.76 -7.90
C LYS A 390 -12.37 -22.91 -6.99
N LYS A 391 -13.34 -23.78 -6.66
CA LYS A 391 -13.12 -24.95 -5.81
C LYS A 391 -13.42 -26.24 -6.57
N ASN A 392 -12.61 -27.28 -6.33
CA ASN A 392 -12.84 -28.62 -6.86
C ASN A 392 -12.71 -29.62 -5.72
N LYS A 393 -13.80 -30.40 -5.48
CA LYS A 393 -13.93 -31.36 -4.37
C LYS A 393 -13.54 -30.76 -2.99
N PHE A 394 -13.75 -29.48 -2.81
CA PHE A 394 -13.41 -28.77 -1.60
C PHE A 394 -14.36 -29.17 -0.46
N ARG A 395 -13.80 -29.56 0.69
CA ARG A 395 -14.54 -29.91 1.89
C ARG A 395 -13.71 -29.54 3.12
N ILE A 396 -14.27 -28.78 4.04
CA ILE A 396 -13.65 -28.50 5.33
C ILE A 396 -13.73 -29.78 6.18
N ARG A 397 -12.57 -30.24 6.67
CA ARG A 397 -12.48 -31.41 7.57
C ARG A 397 -12.52 -30.99 9.03
N LYS A 398 -11.77 -29.92 9.37
CA LYS A 398 -11.69 -29.40 10.74
C LYS A 398 -11.60 -27.89 10.70
N PHE A 399 -12.32 -27.25 11.58
CA PHE A 399 -12.27 -25.82 11.81
C PHE A 399 -11.15 -25.41 12.77
N ASN A 400 -10.65 -26.35 13.58
CA ASN A 400 -9.63 -26.16 14.62
C ASN A 400 -9.98 -24.96 15.53
N SER A 401 -9.15 -23.92 15.58
CA SER A 401 -9.39 -22.70 16.38
C SER A 401 -10.43 -21.75 15.77
N SER A 402 -10.94 -22.02 14.57
CA SER A 402 -11.91 -21.14 13.92
C SER A 402 -13.30 -21.30 14.52
N GLU A 403 -13.92 -20.19 14.89
CA GLU A 403 -15.29 -20.16 15.41
C GLU A 403 -16.37 -20.11 14.32
N LEU A 404 -16.04 -20.43 13.05
CA LEU A 404 -16.96 -20.29 11.92
C LEU A 404 -18.28 -21.06 12.05
N MET A 405 -18.41 -21.97 13.01
CA MET A 405 -19.65 -22.73 13.26
C MET A 405 -20.49 -22.19 14.42
N LYS A 406 -20.10 -21.08 15.07
CA LYS A 406 -20.79 -20.60 16.27
C LYS A 406 -22.25 -20.14 16.05
N MET A 407 -22.60 -19.72 14.84
CA MET A 407 -23.97 -19.33 14.53
C MET A 407 -24.93 -20.53 14.32
N THR A 408 -24.47 -21.79 14.43
CA THR A 408 -25.34 -22.97 14.28
C THR A 408 -26.37 -23.08 15.40
N GLY A 409 -26.03 -22.62 16.60
CA GLY A 409 -26.89 -22.62 17.77
C GLY A 409 -26.99 -21.23 18.41
N GLU A 410 -27.39 -21.23 19.68
CA GLU A 410 -27.32 -20.04 20.52
C GLU A 410 -25.86 -19.74 20.88
N PHE A 411 -25.47 -18.46 20.85
CA PHE A 411 -24.13 -18.03 21.18
C PHE A 411 -24.10 -16.66 21.87
N SER A 412 -23.03 -16.38 22.60
CA SER A 412 -22.80 -15.05 23.18
C SER A 412 -22.19 -14.11 22.15
N HIS A 413 -22.78 -12.94 21.98
CA HIS A 413 -22.27 -11.86 21.16
C HIS A 413 -21.76 -10.73 22.05
N SER A 414 -20.49 -10.36 21.87
CA SER A 414 -19.83 -9.27 22.61
C SER A 414 -19.65 -8.05 21.74
N VAL A 415 -20.02 -6.91 22.25
CA VAL A 415 -19.90 -5.62 21.54
C VAL A 415 -18.75 -4.84 22.12
N TYR A 416 -17.89 -4.33 21.20
CA TYR A 416 -16.77 -3.45 21.51
C TYR A 416 -16.86 -2.15 20.72
N GLU A 417 -16.46 -1.03 21.33
CA GLU A 417 -16.30 0.28 20.69
C GLU A 417 -14.93 0.85 21.02
N ASN A 418 -14.16 1.19 19.99
CA ASN A 418 -12.79 1.70 20.16
C ASN A 418 -11.98 0.88 21.18
N ASP A 419 -12.05 -0.45 21.05
CA ASP A 419 -11.44 -1.46 21.92
C ASP A 419 -11.99 -1.53 23.36
N ARG A 420 -13.01 -0.71 23.67
CA ARG A 420 -13.68 -0.76 24.96
C ARG A 420 -14.85 -1.75 24.90
N TYR A 421 -14.87 -2.71 25.80
CA TYR A 421 -16.03 -3.60 26.00
C TYR A 421 -17.26 -2.78 26.42
N ILE A 422 -18.38 -2.99 25.74
CA ILE A 422 -19.66 -2.35 26.03
C ILE A 422 -20.57 -3.32 26.77
N ARG A 423 -20.94 -4.44 26.15
CA ARG A 423 -21.79 -5.48 26.73
C ARG A 423 -21.73 -6.77 25.93
N SER A 424 -22.25 -7.84 26.53
CA SER A 424 -22.53 -9.10 25.85
C SER A 424 -23.98 -9.50 26.04
N PHE A 425 -24.52 -10.21 25.07
CA PHE A 425 -25.85 -10.79 25.14
C PHE A 425 -25.93 -12.08 24.32
N LEU A 426 -26.91 -12.94 24.67
CA LEU A 426 -27.15 -14.18 23.94
C LEU A 426 -27.92 -13.92 22.64
N VAL A 427 -27.51 -14.56 21.56
CA VAL A 427 -28.20 -14.59 20.27
C VAL A 427 -28.87 -15.95 20.13
N GLY A 428 -30.05 -16.07 20.68
CA GLY A 428 -30.82 -17.30 20.75
C GLY A 428 -31.97 -17.23 21.76
N PRO A 429 -32.74 -18.32 21.88
CA PRO A 429 -34.02 -18.33 22.63
C PRO A 429 -33.89 -17.99 24.13
N SER A 430 -32.71 -18.12 24.73
CA SER A 430 -32.50 -17.75 26.14
C SER A 430 -32.47 -16.22 26.37
N ASN A 431 -32.45 -15.42 25.33
CA ASN A 431 -32.56 -13.97 25.41
C ASN A 431 -33.99 -13.54 25.11
N SER A 432 -34.65 -12.85 26.03
CA SER A 432 -36.05 -12.39 25.88
C SER A 432 -36.28 -11.44 24.69
N TYR A 433 -35.25 -10.75 24.22
CA TYR A 433 -35.31 -9.89 23.04
C TYR A 433 -34.92 -10.61 21.73
N PHE A 434 -34.52 -11.89 21.81
CA PHE A 434 -34.26 -12.65 20.61
C PHE A 434 -35.53 -12.80 19.77
N THR A 435 -35.41 -12.54 18.49
CA THR A 435 -36.52 -12.67 17.54
C THR A 435 -36.13 -13.66 16.45
N PRO A 436 -36.79 -14.82 16.35
CA PRO A 436 -36.58 -15.75 15.25
C PRO A 436 -36.93 -15.09 13.92
N TYR A 437 -36.37 -15.55 12.82
CA TYR A 437 -36.57 -14.95 11.50
C TYR A 437 -38.05 -14.72 11.16
N GLU A 438 -38.90 -15.70 11.41
CA GLU A 438 -40.34 -15.63 11.15
C GLU A 438 -41.09 -14.66 12.08
N GLY A 439 -40.52 -14.35 13.23
CA GLY A 439 -41.07 -13.37 14.19
C GLY A 439 -40.75 -11.91 13.83
N VAL A 440 -39.95 -11.66 12.81
CA VAL A 440 -39.63 -10.31 12.33
C VAL A 440 -40.65 -9.89 11.26
N SER A 441 -41.22 -8.67 11.38
CA SER A 441 -42.11 -8.11 10.37
C SER A 441 -41.57 -8.25 8.95
N PRO A 442 -42.36 -8.73 7.98
CA PRO A 442 -41.94 -8.73 6.57
C PRO A 442 -41.56 -7.34 6.06
N TYR A 443 -42.23 -6.29 6.55
CA TYR A 443 -41.85 -4.91 6.18
C TYR A 443 -40.45 -4.55 6.64
N PHE A 444 -40.03 -4.93 7.85
CA PHE A 444 -38.68 -4.65 8.32
C PHE A 444 -37.63 -5.46 7.54
N ARG A 445 -37.87 -6.76 7.36
CA ARG A 445 -36.99 -7.61 6.55
C ARG A 445 -36.76 -7.01 5.16
N ASN A 446 -37.85 -6.65 4.49
CA ASN A 446 -37.83 -6.12 3.14
C ASN A 446 -37.21 -4.70 3.07
N SER A 447 -37.46 -3.84 4.07
CA SER A 447 -36.85 -2.51 4.13
C SER A 447 -35.33 -2.59 4.27
N VAL A 448 -34.81 -3.45 5.17
CA VAL A 448 -33.38 -3.66 5.36
C VAL A 448 -32.75 -4.27 4.11
N LEU A 449 -33.34 -5.33 3.56
CA LEU A 449 -32.85 -5.93 2.32
C LEU A 449 -32.81 -4.92 1.17
N THR A 450 -33.86 -4.11 1.02
CA THR A 450 -33.92 -3.13 -0.07
C THR A 450 -32.87 -2.03 0.06
N SER A 451 -32.61 -1.57 1.28
CA SER A 451 -31.66 -0.49 1.54
C SER A 451 -30.21 -0.93 1.56
N GLU A 452 -29.92 -2.10 2.15
CA GLU A 452 -28.56 -2.55 2.40
C GLU A 452 -28.05 -3.54 1.33
N ASP A 453 -28.91 -4.50 0.92
CA ASP A 453 -28.49 -5.58 0.01
C ASP A 453 -29.69 -6.20 -0.72
N GLY A 454 -30.20 -5.48 -1.70
CA GLY A 454 -31.39 -5.89 -2.43
C GLY A 454 -31.26 -7.20 -3.24
N SER A 455 -30.08 -7.76 -3.35
CA SER A 455 -29.79 -9.03 -4.03
C SER A 455 -29.27 -10.13 -3.10
N PHE A 456 -29.45 -9.98 -1.78
CA PHE A 456 -28.91 -10.87 -0.76
C PHE A 456 -29.19 -12.37 -1.00
N PHE A 457 -30.37 -12.73 -1.42
CA PHE A 457 -30.74 -14.12 -1.72
C PHE A 457 -30.18 -14.65 -3.05
N TYR A 458 -29.68 -13.78 -3.92
CA TYR A 458 -29.26 -14.12 -5.28
C TYR A 458 -27.76 -14.17 -5.50
N HIS A 459 -26.95 -13.65 -4.56
CA HIS A 459 -25.49 -13.71 -4.64
C HIS A 459 -24.88 -14.62 -3.55
N ASN A 460 -23.66 -15.04 -3.77
CA ASN A 460 -22.87 -15.86 -2.83
C ASN A 460 -21.94 -14.98 -1.99
N GLY A 461 -22.49 -14.03 -1.24
CA GLY A 461 -21.77 -13.18 -0.30
C GLY A 461 -21.25 -11.87 -0.85
N PHE A 462 -21.08 -11.73 -2.16
CA PHE A 462 -20.56 -10.54 -2.82
C PHE A 462 -21.48 -10.03 -3.91
N ASN A 463 -21.64 -8.71 -3.98
CA ASN A 463 -22.34 -8.04 -5.06
C ASN A 463 -21.31 -7.27 -5.90
N GLU A 464 -20.88 -7.87 -7.00
CA GLU A 464 -19.84 -7.32 -7.87
C GLU A 464 -20.24 -5.96 -8.47
N ASP A 465 -21.51 -5.78 -8.87
CA ASP A 465 -22.01 -4.51 -9.39
C ASP A 465 -21.98 -3.39 -8.35
N ALA A 466 -22.28 -3.73 -7.09
CA ALA A 466 -22.17 -2.77 -5.98
C ALA A 466 -20.71 -2.37 -5.75
N PHE A 467 -19.77 -3.32 -5.84
CA PHE A 467 -18.34 -3.03 -5.77
C PHE A 467 -17.86 -2.12 -6.90
N ARG A 468 -18.19 -2.45 -8.15
CA ARG A 468 -17.81 -1.63 -9.33
C ARG A 468 -18.35 -0.20 -9.20
N LYS A 469 -19.62 -0.05 -8.86
CA LYS A 469 -20.25 1.27 -8.62
C LYS A 469 -19.59 2.02 -7.46
N SER A 470 -19.23 1.33 -6.38
CA SER A 470 -18.51 1.93 -5.25
C SER A 470 -17.14 2.45 -5.67
N ILE A 471 -16.35 1.64 -6.39
CA ILE A 471 -15.03 2.04 -6.90
C ILE A 471 -15.16 3.29 -7.79
N ALA A 472 -16.06 3.26 -8.77
CA ALA A 472 -16.28 4.37 -9.70
C ALA A 472 -16.69 5.67 -8.99
N THR A 473 -17.66 5.59 -8.05
CA THR A 473 -18.14 6.74 -7.28
C THR A 473 -17.05 7.35 -6.42
N ASN A 474 -16.31 6.52 -5.67
CA ASN A 474 -15.26 6.97 -4.76
C ASN A 474 -14.04 7.53 -5.52
N TYR A 475 -13.70 6.94 -6.66
CA TYR A 475 -12.64 7.45 -7.53
C TYR A 475 -12.98 8.84 -8.07
N LYS A 476 -14.20 9.05 -8.60
CA LYS A 476 -14.67 10.36 -9.10
C LYS A 476 -14.66 11.42 -8.00
N ALA A 477 -15.14 11.05 -6.82
CA ALA A 477 -15.25 11.96 -5.68
C ALA A 477 -13.90 12.23 -4.98
N LYS A 478 -12.86 11.43 -5.24
CA LYS A 478 -11.57 11.43 -4.52
C LYS A 478 -11.72 11.29 -3.00
N LYS A 479 -12.83 10.73 -2.55
CA LYS A 479 -13.16 10.45 -1.15
C LYS A 479 -14.12 9.27 -1.06
N PHE A 480 -14.24 8.67 0.12
CA PHE A 480 -15.18 7.59 0.35
C PHE A 480 -16.62 8.14 0.48
N LEU A 481 -17.44 7.92 -0.52
CA LEU A 481 -18.87 8.32 -0.54
C LEU A 481 -19.83 7.12 -0.55
N ARG A 482 -19.41 5.99 -1.10
CA ARG A 482 -20.25 4.82 -1.27
C ARG A 482 -19.56 3.56 -0.78
N GLY A 483 -20.26 2.79 0.08
CA GLY A 483 -19.87 1.44 0.46
C GLY A 483 -20.29 0.41 -0.59
N GLY A 484 -19.61 -0.74 -0.60
CA GLY A 484 -19.96 -1.89 -1.43
C GLY A 484 -20.11 -3.18 -0.60
N SER A 485 -20.27 -3.07 0.73
CA SER A 485 -20.40 -4.24 1.61
C SER A 485 -21.81 -4.80 1.55
N THR A 486 -21.94 -6.12 1.45
CA THR A 486 -23.19 -6.87 1.52
C THR A 486 -23.60 -7.13 2.98
N ILE A 487 -24.82 -7.60 3.21
CA ILE A 487 -25.27 -8.06 4.55
C ILE A 487 -24.38 -9.21 5.04
N SER A 488 -23.98 -10.14 4.17
CA SER A 488 -23.04 -11.23 4.53
C SER A 488 -21.72 -10.68 5.07
N MET A 489 -21.16 -9.64 4.43
CA MET A 489 -19.94 -8.98 4.87
C MET A 489 -20.12 -8.25 6.20
N GLN A 490 -21.26 -7.56 6.38
CA GLN A 490 -21.59 -6.89 7.64
C GLN A 490 -21.77 -7.90 8.79
N LEU A 491 -22.44 -9.01 8.52
CA LEU A 491 -22.62 -10.10 9.48
C LEU A 491 -21.28 -10.69 9.92
N VAL A 492 -20.42 -11.07 8.97
CA VAL A 492 -19.10 -11.63 9.25
C VAL A 492 -18.26 -10.65 10.07
N LYS A 493 -18.23 -9.39 9.68
CA LYS A 493 -17.53 -8.34 10.42
C LYS A 493 -17.99 -8.28 11.89
N ASN A 494 -19.30 -8.33 12.14
CA ASN A 494 -19.86 -8.15 13.48
C ASN A 494 -19.76 -9.41 14.33
N VAL A 495 -19.81 -10.61 13.73
CA VAL A 495 -19.85 -11.89 14.47
C VAL A 495 -18.45 -12.46 14.71
N PHE A 496 -17.57 -12.45 13.71
CA PHE A 496 -16.29 -13.17 13.71
C PHE A 496 -15.08 -12.25 13.83
N LEU A 497 -15.20 -10.95 13.52
CA LEU A 497 -14.08 -10.03 13.45
C LEU A 497 -14.28 -8.82 14.36
N ASN A 498 -13.23 -8.02 14.51
CA ASN A 498 -13.32 -6.74 15.20
C ASN A 498 -13.86 -5.62 14.28
N ARG A 499 -14.25 -4.46 14.86
CA ARG A 499 -14.80 -3.31 14.12
C ARG A 499 -13.73 -2.40 13.51
N LYS A 500 -12.44 -2.72 13.61
CA LYS A 500 -11.35 -1.87 13.12
C LYS A 500 -11.30 -1.82 11.59
N LYS A 501 -10.94 -0.65 11.05
CA LYS A 501 -10.93 -0.41 9.60
C LYS A 501 -9.53 -0.63 9.03
N THR A 502 -9.08 -1.90 8.93
CA THR A 502 -7.79 -2.27 8.34
C THR A 502 -7.96 -3.08 7.06
N VAL A 503 -6.93 -3.07 6.21
CA VAL A 503 -6.91 -3.85 4.96
C VAL A 503 -6.90 -5.35 5.25
N ALA A 504 -6.10 -5.78 6.23
CA ALA A 504 -6.01 -7.18 6.66
C ALA A 504 -7.37 -7.72 7.09
N ARG A 505 -8.05 -7.00 8.00
CA ARG A 505 -9.40 -7.38 8.42
C ARG A 505 -10.39 -7.48 7.26
N LYS A 506 -10.29 -6.57 6.27
CA LYS A 506 -11.20 -6.62 5.10
C LYS A 506 -10.90 -7.81 4.17
N ALA A 507 -9.64 -8.22 4.06
CA ALA A 507 -9.26 -9.41 3.31
C ALA A 507 -9.73 -10.70 4.03
N GLU A 508 -9.58 -10.77 5.35
CA GLU A 508 -10.06 -11.90 6.15
C GLU A 508 -11.59 -11.99 6.13
N GLU A 509 -12.28 -10.84 6.26
CA GLU A 509 -13.74 -10.75 6.08
C GLU A 509 -14.20 -11.36 4.75
N ALA A 510 -13.52 -11.01 3.65
CA ALA A 510 -13.87 -11.55 2.33
C ALA A 510 -13.66 -13.08 2.27
N LEU A 511 -12.58 -13.59 2.85
CA LEU A 511 -12.33 -15.04 2.85
C LEU A 511 -13.34 -15.80 3.73
N ILE A 512 -13.71 -15.26 4.89
CA ILE A 512 -14.74 -15.85 5.77
C ILE A 512 -16.11 -15.84 5.07
N VAL A 513 -16.49 -14.73 4.43
CA VAL A 513 -17.74 -14.65 3.64
C VAL A 513 -17.75 -15.72 2.56
N TRP A 514 -16.64 -15.87 1.80
CA TRP A 514 -16.52 -16.90 0.79
C TRP A 514 -16.68 -18.31 1.39
N LEU A 515 -16.05 -18.59 2.53
CA LEU A 515 -16.16 -19.88 3.22
C LEU A 515 -17.61 -20.18 3.63
N ILE A 516 -18.30 -19.22 4.24
CA ILE A 516 -19.68 -19.38 4.71
C ILE A 516 -20.64 -19.60 3.55
N GLU A 517 -20.61 -18.72 2.56
CA GLU A 517 -21.57 -18.70 1.47
C GLU A 517 -21.34 -19.81 0.44
N SER A 518 -20.08 -20.00 0.01
CA SER A 518 -19.78 -20.98 -1.02
C SER A 518 -19.89 -22.45 -0.52
N ASN A 519 -19.80 -22.66 0.80
CA ASN A 519 -20.00 -23.98 1.40
C ASN A 519 -21.37 -24.11 2.07
N ARG A 520 -22.22 -23.08 2.03
CA ARG A 520 -23.56 -23.05 2.62
C ARG A 520 -23.52 -23.51 4.09
N LEU A 521 -22.56 -22.96 4.88
CA LEU A 521 -22.44 -23.30 6.30
C LEU A 521 -23.69 -22.90 7.08
N TYR A 522 -24.41 -21.90 6.59
CA TYR A 522 -25.68 -21.42 7.14
C TYR A 522 -26.69 -21.15 6.01
N SER A 523 -27.98 -21.26 6.30
CA SER A 523 -28.99 -20.77 5.38
C SER A 523 -29.03 -19.24 5.36
N LYS A 524 -29.55 -18.65 4.29
CA LYS A 524 -29.72 -17.19 4.17
C LYS A 524 -30.65 -16.63 5.26
N GLU A 525 -31.69 -17.38 5.61
CA GLU A 525 -32.63 -17.02 6.67
C GLU A 525 -31.93 -16.99 8.03
N ARG A 526 -31.07 -18.01 8.35
CA ARG A 526 -30.31 -18.02 9.60
C ARG A 526 -29.31 -16.86 9.66
N MET A 527 -28.68 -16.52 8.54
CA MET A 527 -27.78 -15.38 8.48
C MET A 527 -28.52 -14.06 8.74
N LEU A 528 -29.72 -13.87 8.18
CA LEU A 528 -30.57 -12.71 8.46
C LEU A 528 -31.09 -12.70 9.89
N GLU A 529 -31.50 -13.85 10.43
CA GLU A 529 -31.93 -13.97 11.82
C GLU A 529 -30.84 -13.47 12.78
N VAL A 530 -29.62 -13.96 12.62
CA VAL A 530 -28.49 -13.49 13.45
C VAL A 530 -28.25 -12.00 13.21
N TYR A 531 -28.23 -11.55 11.94
CA TYR A 531 -28.03 -10.14 11.59
C TYR A 531 -29.03 -9.23 12.28
N PHE A 532 -30.33 -9.53 12.20
CA PHE A 532 -31.38 -8.71 12.81
C PHE A 532 -31.34 -8.70 14.34
N ASN A 533 -30.72 -9.68 14.97
CA ASN A 533 -30.57 -9.74 16.41
C ASN A 533 -29.27 -9.10 16.95
N ILE A 534 -28.31 -8.71 16.06
CA ILE A 534 -27.04 -8.13 16.51
C ILE A 534 -26.78 -6.72 15.99
N ILE A 535 -27.53 -6.26 14.98
CA ILE A 535 -27.33 -4.90 14.44
C ILE A 535 -27.65 -3.82 15.46
N GLU A 536 -26.83 -2.77 15.48
CA GLU A 536 -27.10 -1.59 16.29
C GLU A 536 -28.17 -0.74 15.64
N LEU A 537 -29.22 -0.40 16.37
CA LEU A 537 -30.35 0.40 15.92
C LEU A 537 -30.61 1.64 16.80
N GLY A 538 -29.71 1.90 17.74
CA GLY A 538 -29.73 3.05 18.64
C GLY A 538 -28.52 3.01 19.57
N PRO A 539 -28.28 4.06 20.38
CA PRO A 539 -27.19 4.08 21.35
C PRO A 539 -27.33 2.91 22.33
N ASN A 540 -26.46 1.91 22.23
CA ASN A 540 -26.48 0.67 23.05
C ASN A 540 -27.77 -0.16 22.89
N ILE A 541 -28.49 -0.04 21.76
CA ILE A 541 -29.66 -0.81 21.38
C ILE A 541 -29.27 -1.78 20.27
N TYR A 542 -29.31 -3.07 20.57
CA TYR A 542 -28.86 -4.14 19.66
C TYR A 542 -29.99 -5.11 19.36
N GLY A 543 -30.20 -5.33 18.08
CA GLY A 543 -31.21 -6.21 17.55
C GLY A 543 -32.60 -5.60 17.49
N ILE A 544 -33.42 -6.23 16.64
CA ILE A 544 -34.78 -5.75 16.34
C ILE A 544 -35.73 -5.87 17.54
N GLY A 545 -35.52 -6.85 18.43
CA GLY A 545 -36.32 -7.01 19.64
C GLY A 545 -36.18 -5.83 20.58
N GLU A 546 -34.94 -5.45 20.94
CA GLU A 546 -34.71 -4.26 21.77
C GLU A 546 -35.18 -2.98 21.07
N ALA A 547 -34.89 -2.85 19.76
CA ALA A 547 -35.27 -1.64 18.99
C ALA A 547 -36.77 -1.45 18.93
N SER A 548 -37.58 -2.48 18.69
CA SER A 548 -39.02 -2.41 18.64
C SER A 548 -39.62 -1.95 19.97
N GLU A 549 -39.12 -2.45 21.08
CA GLU A 549 -39.52 -2.01 22.41
C GLU A 549 -39.06 -0.58 22.70
N PHE A 550 -37.79 -0.26 22.39
CA PHE A 550 -37.20 1.05 22.65
C PHE A 550 -37.87 2.20 21.93
N TYR A 551 -38.25 2.01 20.65
CA TYR A 551 -38.91 3.07 19.87
C TYR A 551 -40.43 3.05 19.99
N PHE A 552 -41.06 1.87 19.96
CA PHE A 552 -42.46 1.73 19.67
C PHE A 552 -43.28 0.98 20.73
N LYS A 553 -42.62 0.36 21.74
CA LYS A 553 -43.29 -0.55 22.71
C LYS A 553 -44.10 -1.65 22.02
N LYS A 554 -43.54 -2.24 20.95
CA LYS A 554 -44.15 -3.27 20.12
C LYS A 554 -43.26 -4.50 20.02
N THR A 555 -43.87 -5.63 19.68
CA THR A 555 -43.12 -6.80 19.21
C THR A 555 -42.60 -6.55 17.79
N PRO A 556 -41.46 -7.15 17.37
CA PRO A 556 -40.93 -7.03 16.03
C PRO A 556 -41.90 -7.42 14.90
N ALA A 557 -42.78 -8.36 15.15
CA ALA A 557 -43.81 -8.79 14.20
C ALA A 557 -44.89 -7.72 13.93
N ALA A 558 -45.13 -6.81 14.89
CA ALA A 558 -46.17 -5.77 14.81
C ALA A 558 -45.66 -4.44 14.21
N LEU A 559 -44.41 -4.38 13.73
CA LEU A 559 -43.88 -3.18 13.09
C LEU A 559 -44.58 -2.90 11.78
N THR A 560 -45.08 -1.65 11.62
CA THR A 560 -45.68 -1.15 10.40
C THR A 560 -44.66 -0.88 9.30
N LEU A 561 -45.09 -0.65 8.07
CA LEU A 561 -44.21 -0.29 6.95
C LEU A 561 -43.40 0.99 7.25
N SER A 562 -44.07 2.04 7.77
CA SER A 562 -43.39 3.30 8.10
C SER A 562 -42.33 3.12 9.20
N GLU A 563 -42.65 2.43 10.29
CA GLU A 563 -41.71 2.11 11.38
C GLU A 563 -40.53 1.26 10.89
N SER A 564 -40.78 0.33 9.99
CA SER A 564 -39.79 -0.55 9.39
C SER A 564 -38.77 0.20 8.51
N ILE A 565 -39.28 1.12 7.67
CA ILE A 565 -38.40 1.98 6.85
C ILE A 565 -37.60 2.93 7.73
N PHE A 566 -38.22 3.49 8.79
CA PHE A 566 -37.50 4.32 9.76
C PHE A 566 -36.32 3.55 10.40
N LEU A 567 -36.57 2.38 10.97
CA LEU A 567 -35.49 1.58 11.57
C LEU A 567 -34.38 1.20 10.57
N ALA A 568 -34.75 0.87 9.33
CA ALA A 568 -33.79 0.62 8.28
C ALA A 568 -32.93 1.86 7.96
N SER A 569 -33.51 3.07 8.06
CA SER A 569 -32.78 4.31 7.84
C SER A 569 -31.70 4.61 8.89
N LEU A 570 -31.77 3.97 10.05
CA LEU A 570 -30.80 4.15 11.14
C LEU A 570 -29.52 3.34 10.99
N LEU A 571 -29.51 2.29 10.14
CA LEU A 571 -28.39 1.35 10.03
C LEU A 571 -27.03 2.01 9.74
N PRO A 572 -26.92 3.06 8.90
CA PRO A 572 -25.65 3.73 8.68
C PRO A 572 -25.14 4.50 9.92
N HIS A 573 -26.05 5.06 10.72
CA HIS A 573 -25.74 5.97 11.83
C HIS A 573 -26.67 5.76 13.04
N PRO A 574 -26.69 4.57 13.67
CA PRO A 574 -27.72 4.21 14.68
C PRO A 574 -27.68 5.11 15.92
N LYS A 575 -26.52 5.58 16.33
CA LYS A 575 -26.37 6.45 17.51
C LYS A 575 -26.90 7.86 17.31
N TRP A 576 -27.13 8.24 16.05
CA TRP A 576 -27.56 9.59 15.68
C TRP A 576 -29.07 9.67 15.43
N PHE A 577 -29.86 8.68 15.84
CA PHE A 577 -31.28 8.57 15.59
C PHE A 577 -32.08 9.84 15.98
N LYS A 578 -31.69 10.51 17.08
CA LYS A 578 -32.37 11.75 17.53
C LYS A 578 -32.31 12.88 16.49
N TYR A 579 -31.28 12.92 15.66
CA TYR A 579 -31.18 13.92 14.59
C TYR A 579 -32.11 13.65 13.41
N SER A 580 -32.78 12.51 13.37
CA SER A 580 -33.85 12.20 12.42
C SER A 580 -35.13 12.95 12.73
N PHE A 581 -35.27 13.53 13.92
CA PHE A 581 -36.45 14.22 14.39
C PHE A 581 -36.22 15.74 14.51
N ASP A 582 -37.30 16.50 14.34
CA ASP A 582 -37.35 17.93 14.64
C ASP A 582 -37.64 18.20 16.13
N SER A 583 -37.72 19.46 16.52
CA SER A 583 -38.03 19.89 17.91
C SER A 583 -39.42 19.52 18.38
N THR A 584 -40.31 19.12 17.49
CA THR A 584 -41.70 18.69 17.79
C THR A 584 -41.84 17.17 17.83
N GLY A 585 -40.75 16.42 17.54
CA GLY A 585 -40.72 14.96 17.50
C GLY A 585 -41.20 14.35 16.19
N ASN A 586 -41.36 15.14 15.13
CA ASN A 586 -41.66 14.65 13.79
C ASN A 586 -40.41 14.32 13.02
N LEU A 587 -40.48 13.38 12.06
CA LEU A 587 -39.35 13.08 11.17
C LEU A 587 -39.02 14.29 10.31
N LYS A 588 -37.70 14.56 10.18
CA LYS A 588 -37.20 15.64 9.33
C LYS A 588 -37.44 15.37 7.84
N PRO A 589 -37.67 16.44 7.02
CA PRO A 589 -38.01 16.31 5.60
C PRO A 589 -37.03 15.50 4.73
N TYR A 590 -35.75 15.43 5.08
CA TYR A 590 -34.80 14.66 4.30
C TYR A 590 -35.09 13.15 4.26
N LEU A 591 -35.74 12.63 5.32
CA LEU A 591 -36.17 11.24 5.37
C LEU A 591 -37.31 10.93 4.38
N ALA A 592 -38.12 11.90 4.00
CA ALA A 592 -39.14 11.69 2.98
C ALA A 592 -38.60 11.17 1.66
N ASN A 593 -37.40 11.65 1.26
CA ASN A 593 -36.72 11.13 0.06
C ASN A 593 -36.26 9.68 0.25
N TYR A 594 -35.76 9.33 1.43
CA TYR A 594 -35.36 7.94 1.75
C TYR A 594 -36.58 7.01 1.71
N TYR A 595 -37.71 7.40 2.36
CA TYR A 595 -38.95 6.66 2.33
C TYR A 595 -39.44 6.41 0.90
N ARG A 596 -39.45 7.46 0.07
CA ARG A 596 -39.85 7.38 -1.34
C ARG A 596 -38.95 6.42 -2.13
N ILE A 597 -37.62 6.48 -1.93
CA ILE A 597 -36.72 5.60 -2.64
C ILE A 597 -36.94 4.14 -2.22
N VAL A 598 -36.96 3.86 -0.93
CA VAL A 598 -37.10 2.49 -0.43
C VAL A 598 -38.47 1.91 -0.83
N SER A 599 -39.57 2.64 -0.62
CA SER A 599 -40.91 2.18 -0.98
C SER A 599 -41.09 1.96 -2.48
N ASN A 600 -40.52 2.83 -3.34
CA ASN A 600 -40.52 2.62 -4.78
C ASN A 600 -39.83 1.33 -5.20
N PHE A 601 -38.66 1.02 -4.58
CA PHE A 601 -37.97 -0.23 -4.86
C PHE A 601 -38.72 -1.45 -4.31
N MET A 602 -39.38 -1.31 -3.13
CA MET A 602 -40.18 -2.38 -2.58
C MET A 602 -41.41 -2.65 -3.46
N LEU A 603 -42.09 -1.60 -3.94
CA LEU A 603 -43.22 -1.72 -4.87
C LEU A 603 -42.79 -2.39 -6.19
N LYS A 604 -41.67 -1.92 -6.78
CA LYS A 604 -41.13 -2.50 -8.01
C LYS A 604 -40.80 -3.99 -7.90
N LYS A 605 -40.49 -4.46 -6.69
CA LYS A 605 -40.20 -5.86 -6.37
C LYS A 605 -41.40 -6.63 -5.86
N GLU A 606 -42.60 -6.02 -5.89
CA GLU A 606 -43.85 -6.61 -5.40
C GLU A 606 -43.79 -7.02 -3.91
N LEU A 607 -42.97 -6.34 -3.12
CA LEU A 607 -42.82 -6.57 -1.68
C LEU A 607 -43.84 -5.80 -0.84
N ILE A 608 -44.50 -4.80 -1.44
CA ILE A 608 -45.64 -4.06 -0.94
C ILE A 608 -46.64 -3.84 -2.07
N THR A 609 -47.91 -3.63 -1.71
CA THR A 609 -48.97 -3.33 -2.67
C THR A 609 -48.94 -1.86 -3.09
N GLN A 610 -49.59 -1.54 -4.22
CA GLN A 610 -49.77 -0.14 -4.64
C GLN A 610 -50.51 0.68 -3.58
N GLN A 611 -51.51 0.12 -2.94
CA GLN A 611 -52.27 0.79 -1.88
C GLN A 611 -51.37 1.13 -0.67
N GLU A 612 -50.54 0.20 -0.21
CA GLU A 612 -49.60 0.43 0.89
C GLU A 612 -48.58 1.53 0.54
N HIS A 613 -48.12 1.55 -0.71
CA HIS A 613 -47.22 2.58 -1.20
C HIS A 613 -47.86 3.97 -1.22
N ASP A 614 -49.09 4.07 -1.72
CA ASP A 614 -49.80 5.35 -1.91
C ASP A 614 -50.23 6.01 -0.58
N ILE A 615 -50.52 5.20 0.46
CA ILE A 615 -50.88 5.70 1.80
C ILE A 615 -49.67 5.91 2.72
N LEU A 616 -48.46 5.52 2.27
CA LEU A 616 -47.25 5.60 3.09
C LEU A 616 -46.89 7.07 3.35
N LEU A 617 -46.86 7.44 4.60
CA LEU A 617 -46.35 8.73 5.05
C LEU A 617 -45.00 8.54 5.79
N PRO A 618 -44.03 9.45 5.60
CA PRO A 618 -42.77 9.44 6.35
C PRO A 618 -43.02 9.99 7.77
N ASN A 619 -43.76 9.23 8.55
CA ASN A 619 -44.11 9.58 9.92
C ASN A 619 -44.08 8.34 10.81
N VAL A 620 -43.49 8.48 12.00
CA VAL A 620 -43.50 7.46 13.05
C VAL A 620 -43.83 8.08 14.39
N GLN A 621 -44.63 7.38 15.16
CA GLN A 621 -44.98 7.79 16.51
C GLN A 621 -44.08 7.05 17.50
N VAL A 622 -43.07 7.75 18.03
CA VAL A 622 -42.18 7.20 19.04
C VAL A 622 -42.89 7.28 20.41
N VAL A 623 -43.14 6.12 21.00
CA VAL A 623 -43.86 5.99 22.29
C VAL A 623 -43.02 5.30 23.36
N GLY A 624 -41.92 4.67 22.97
CA GLY A 624 -40.99 3.97 23.86
C GLY A 624 -39.99 4.92 24.56
N PRO A 625 -38.98 4.37 25.25
CA PRO A 625 -37.94 5.14 25.94
C PRO A 625 -37.20 6.14 25.04
N ALA A 626 -37.14 5.88 23.74
CA ALA A 626 -36.52 6.78 22.76
C ALA A 626 -37.17 8.18 22.74
N LYS A 627 -38.45 8.30 23.12
CA LYS A 627 -39.15 9.58 23.14
C LYS A 627 -38.50 10.60 24.05
N GLU A 628 -38.01 10.18 25.20
CA GLU A 628 -37.35 11.07 26.19
C GLU A 628 -36.01 11.63 25.65
N LEU A 629 -35.38 10.93 24.71
CA LEU A 629 -34.11 11.35 24.07
C LEU A 629 -34.32 12.26 22.85
N ILE A 630 -35.53 12.29 22.29
CA ILE A 630 -35.93 13.09 21.11
C ILE A 630 -36.38 14.48 21.52
N LEU A 631 -37.18 14.57 22.57
CA LEU A 631 -37.69 15.85 23.07
C LEU A 631 -36.70 16.46 24.03
N PRO A 632 -36.18 17.66 23.81
CA PRO A 632 -35.19 18.26 24.71
C PRO A 632 -35.83 18.61 26.06
N THR A 633 -35.42 17.94 27.11
CA THR A 633 -35.36 18.53 28.45
C THR A 633 -34.20 19.54 28.41
N ASP A 634 -34.50 20.82 28.64
CA ASP A 634 -33.64 21.98 28.63
C ASP A 634 -32.11 21.78 28.62
N THR A 635 -31.52 22.45 27.62
CA THR A 635 -30.16 23.01 27.59
C THR A 635 -28.93 22.11 27.88
N VAL A 636 -28.25 21.72 26.81
CA VAL A 636 -26.78 21.90 26.69
C VAL A 636 -26.46 22.08 25.20
N LEU A 637 -25.95 23.26 24.85
CA LEU A 637 -25.32 23.52 23.55
C LEU A 637 -24.03 22.68 23.45
N VAL A 638 -24.01 21.71 22.59
CA VAL A 638 -22.79 21.02 22.17
C VAL A 638 -22.43 21.54 20.79
N GLU A 639 -21.24 22.12 20.70
CA GLU A 639 -20.64 22.62 19.47
C GLU A 639 -20.70 21.55 18.36
N GLU A 640 -21.12 21.98 17.18
CA GLU A 640 -21.12 21.18 15.95
C GLU A 640 -19.67 20.90 15.53
N GLU A 641 -19.16 19.71 15.78
CA GLU A 641 -18.03 19.21 15.03
C GLU A 641 -18.52 18.77 13.64
N GLU A 642 -18.01 19.46 12.63
CA GLU A 642 -18.26 19.12 11.21
C GLU A 642 -17.89 17.67 10.93
N ILE A 643 -18.90 16.86 10.62
CA ILE A 643 -18.77 15.46 10.21
C ILE A 643 -18.74 15.44 8.66
N PHE A 644 -17.52 15.36 8.11
CA PHE A 644 -17.29 14.99 6.73
C PHE A 644 -16.45 13.69 6.63
#